data_bc07d7bf7066f8f81b7f05bd31f21462
#
_entry.id   bc07d7bf7066f8f81b7f05bd31f21462
#
_cell.length_a   1.000
_cell.length_b   1.000
_cell.length_c   1.000
_cell.angle_alpha   90.00
_cell.angle_beta   90.00
_cell.angle_gamma   90.00
#
_symmetry.space_group_name_H-M   'P 1'
#
loop_
_entity.id
_entity.type
_entity.pdbx_description
1 polymer ?
#
loop_
_entity_poly.entity_id
_entity_poly.type
_entity_poly.pdbx_seq_one_letter_code
_entity_poly.pdbx_strand_id
1 'polypeptide(L)'
;MNLRIRTFSMALIAMSAASQVYALPSDESENKEKKEERNVMLNASDANKPREIQIGLPSEDVTVYENGLPAVYSSSVHKLSAHWRSDASLKGTDLMTPSESAIATGNIAYAVSSFSELGQKEFKGKLNYKANHFGMQNVDLNLSGGIGDNWLYTASMYQNFDPGSFKLRFTDYADRTQLYHFGITRILNDGKGRVSLLYKYSNSKNPGNFANAAPFIYSGDGSIKKIDGFDPGMDSYVQRQGSFQYLNTKSGKMETWNMSDGSENHANEIALISQYQFDNGWLWKFNAKYMNAPRANYVDYGGSTISQVSEADGYQLSDGSAYSGYIEGRRTWLHVGKVSNALLTTEISKQLNNHKLMIGLNEWYYHLNYYSSSFQWAGTVEAYPRTLSQMYVNPLDPTQTAHRSETFGYNELSPEYTKGSENKLALYFTDEWKVSPKFKVFYGGRLEYYRMSAEQISTPRFSGFHMGNYNTYATAADGSVVATEHSIEAKNVTKDKLNYAATLQLTYNLTRQFGLTADATIATRFPRISEYAGTGPTEEQYKRVTIPLIRGGIFYKNDWIDLSSMVTYISKSNNIDQQNLTKPGTTEGKTVLLIYNIQTLGWTTSAEINPFKNFHMHALFTYQKPVYKNYNASVTFSDGQSMGVNANNMIVKEIPQVLIELDPKYDITKNLNAWLSFRYFGKTYANLQEALYFNGHWETFGGINWNVNKKLSLGVSVINIFNEKGAKGTISGSELITKQEAGKYDGKYMSGSYLRPFTVEFSAGIKF
;
A
#
# COMPACT_ATOMS: atom_id res chain seq x y z
N MET A 1 20.60 -25.40 -43.33
CA MET A 1 19.66 -25.91 -42.34
C MET A 1 20.26 -25.60 -40.96
N ASN A 2 20.08 -24.36 -40.50
CA ASN A 2 20.68 -23.87 -39.24
C ASN A 2 19.56 -23.67 -38.23
N LEU A 3 19.46 -24.58 -37.29
CA LEU A 3 18.63 -24.49 -36.11
C LEU A 3 19.26 -23.48 -35.13
N ARG A 4 18.75 -22.27 -35.08
CA ARG A 4 19.12 -21.32 -34.02
C ARG A 4 18.43 -21.75 -32.75
N ILE A 5 19.19 -22.26 -31.82
CA ILE A 5 18.80 -22.62 -30.45
C ILE A 5 18.40 -21.33 -29.72
N ARG A 6 17.11 -21.13 -29.53
CA ARG A 6 16.58 -20.11 -28.61
C ARG A 6 16.58 -20.69 -27.20
N THR A 7 17.61 -20.45 -26.45
CA THR A 7 17.71 -20.76 -25.04
C THR A 7 17.21 -19.55 -24.25
N PHE A 8 15.99 -19.62 -23.74
CA PHE A 8 15.53 -18.70 -22.70
C PHE A 8 14.81 -19.49 -21.61
N SER A 9 15.35 -19.41 -20.42
CA SER A 9 14.93 -20.16 -19.24
C SER A 9 14.04 -19.29 -18.38
N MET A 10 12.76 -19.62 -18.25
CA MET A 10 11.81 -18.96 -17.33
C MET A 10 11.68 -19.65 -15.98
N ALA A 11 12.26 -20.83 -15.76
CA ALA A 11 12.51 -21.35 -14.38
C ALA A 11 13.37 -20.38 -13.57
N LEU A 12 13.83 -19.37 -14.24
CA LEU A 12 14.43 -18.13 -13.80
C LEU A 12 13.44 -17.01 -13.49
N ILE A 13 12.11 -17.23 -13.42
CA ILE A 13 11.18 -16.16 -13.01
C ILE A 13 11.50 -15.67 -11.59
N ALA A 14 12.07 -16.54 -10.74
CA ALA A 14 12.66 -16.12 -9.47
C ALA A 14 14.11 -15.66 -9.58
N MET A 15 14.81 -15.91 -10.69
CA MET A 15 16.26 -15.69 -10.80
C MET A 15 16.70 -14.79 -11.96
N SER A 16 15.86 -14.56 -12.97
CA SER A 16 16.26 -13.74 -14.11
C SER A 16 15.91 -12.26 -13.98
N ALA A 17 15.12 -11.89 -12.96
CA ALA A 17 14.84 -10.49 -12.69
C ALA A 17 16.08 -9.74 -12.16
N ALA A 18 16.97 -10.39 -11.39
CA ALA A 18 18.21 -9.76 -10.92
C ALA A 18 19.16 -9.36 -12.05
N SER A 19 19.13 -10.07 -13.18
CA SER A 19 20.04 -9.77 -14.29
C SER A 19 19.51 -8.73 -15.28
N GLN A 20 18.21 -8.42 -15.27
CA GLN A 20 17.61 -7.48 -16.22
C GLN A 20 17.32 -6.09 -15.64
N VAL A 21 17.25 -5.94 -14.32
CA VAL A 21 17.07 -4.63 -13.69
C VAL A 21 18.17 -3.64 -14.08
N TYR A 22 19.32 -4.15 -14.51
CA TYR A 22 20.50 -3.32 -14.74
C TYR A 22 21.15 -3.46 -16.14
N ALA A 23 20.55 -4.19 -17.07
CA ALA A 23 21.02 -4.18 -18.43
C ALA A 23 20.59 -2.89 -19.14
N LEU A 24 21.54 -2.23 -19.79
CA LEU A 24 21.25 -1.19 -20.78
C LEU A 24 20.23 -1.74 -21.78
N PRO A 25 19.13 -1.04 -22.08
CA PRO A 25 18.39 -1.33 -23.27
C PRO A 25 19.32 -0.99 -24.44
N SER A 26 19.93 -1.98 -25.08
CA SER A 26 20.45 -1.80 -26.43
C SER A 26 19.27 -1.54 -27.34
N ASP A 27 19.42 -0.68 -28.36
CA ASP A 27 18.38 -0.39 -29.36
C ASP A 27 17.83 -1.64 -30.10
N GLU A 28 18.45 -2.80 -29.89
CA GLU A 28 17.97 -4.11 -30.39
C GLU A 28 16.84 -4.76 -29.59
N SER A 29 16.33 -4.11 -28.54
CA SER A 29 15.29 -4.70 -27.67
C SER A 29 13.85 -4.47 -28.12
N GLU A 30 13.60 -3.92 -29.31
CA GLU A 30 12.22 -3.79 -29.86
C GLU A 30 11.53 -5.14 -30.14
N ASN A 31 12.23 -6.28 -30.03
CA ASN A 31 11.70 -7.62 -30.26
C ASN A 31 11.80 -8.59 -29.07
N LYS A 32 12.10 -8.12 -27.85
CA LYS A 32 11.93 -8.95 -26.67
C LYS A 32 10.47 -8.85 -26.25
N GLU A 33 9.72 -9.95 -26.43
CA GLU A 33 8.44 -10.16 -25.80
C GLU A 33 8.55 -9.65 -24.34
N LYS A 34 7.71 -8.65 -23.99
CA LYS A 34 7.60 -8.18 -22.61
C LYS A 34 7.36 -9.41 -21.75
N LYS A 35 8.21 -9.66 -20.77
CA LYS A 35 7.87 -10.59 -19.69
C LYS A 35 6.50 -10.20 -19.19
N GLU A 36 5.55 -11.12 -19.22
CA GLU A 36 4.23 -10.84 -18.65
C GLU A 36 4.43 -10.54 -17.16
N GLU A 37 4.26 -9.28 -16.83
CA GLU A 37 4.12 -8.85 -15.44
C GLU A 37 2.88 -9.60 -14.91
N ARG A 38 2.93 -10.09 -13.66
CA ARG A 38 1.78 -10.77 -12.99
C ARG A 38 0.56 -9.86 -12.86
N ASN A 39 0.22 -9.11 -13.88
CA ASN A 39 -0.85 -8.11 -13.91
C ASN A 39 -0.93 -7.30 -12.60
N VAL A 40 0.25 -6.92 -12.05
CA VAL A 40 0.34 -6.23 -10.77
C VAL A 40 -0.39 -4.88 -10.76
N MET A 41 -0.58 -4.29 -11.93
CA MET A 41 -1.33 -3.04 -12.10
C MET A 41 -2.85 -3.22 -12.15
N LEU A 42 -3.37 -4.45 -12.29
CA LEU A 42 -4.80 -4.72 -12.18
C LEU A 42 -5.17 -4.85 -10.69
N ASN A 43 -5.81 -3.83 -10.15
CA ASN A 43 -6.23 -3.78 -8.76
C ASN A 43 -7.73 -3.47 -8.68
N ALA A 44 -8.52 -4.41 -8.13
CA ALA A 44 -9.97 -4.27 -8.04
C ALA A 44 -10.42 -3.27 -6.97
N SER A 45 -9.59 -3.05 -5.96
CA SER A 45 -9.89 -2.12 -4.86
C SER A 45 -9.48 -0.68 -5.19
N ASP A 46 -8.35 -0.49 -5.89
CA ASP A 46 -7.80 0.83 -6.22
C ASP A 46 -7.05 0.79 -7.55
N ALA A 47 -7.64 1.33 -8.60
CA ALA A 47 -7.05 1.38 -9.94
C ALA A 47 -5.79 2.28 -10.04
N ASN A 48 -5.49 3.05 -8.99
CA ASN A 48 -4.44 4.07 -8.99
C ASN A 48 -3.10 3.60 -8.44
N LYS A 49 -3.03 2.39 -7.89
CA LYS A 49 -1.80 1.80 -7.35
C LYS A 49 -1.69 0.33 -7.72
N PRO A 50 -0.45 -0.22 -7.75
CA PRO A 50 -0.26 -1.64 -7.91
C PRO A 50 -1.01 -2.44 -6.84
N ARG A 51 -1.47 -3.64 -7.22
CA ARG A 51 -2.00 -4.58 -6.23
C ARG A 51 -0.88 -5.16 -5.38
N GLU A 52 -1.22 -5.56 -4.20
CA GLU A 52 -0.31 -6.30 -3.35
C GLU A 52 -0.22 -7.77 -3.78
N ILE A 53 0.98 -8.33 -3.65
CA ILE A 53 1.23 -9.76 -3.82
C ILE A 53 1.48 -10.36 -2.44
N GLN A 54 0.57 -11.20 -2.00
CA GLN A 54 0.61 -11.85 -0.70
C GLN A 54 1.80 -12.80 -0.57
N ILE A 55 2.52 -12.71 0.52
CA ILE A 55 3.65 -13.59 0.86
C ILE A 55 3.43 -14.35 2.17
N GLY A 56 2.20 -14.33 2.69
CA GLY A 56 1.85 -14.97 3.97
C GLY A 56 2.17 -14.14 5.21
N LEU A 57 2.39 -12.86 5.07
CA LEU A 57 2.51 -11.88 6.15
C LEU A 57 1.42 -10.82 6.00
N PRO A 58 1.06 -10.09 7.08
CA PRO A 58 0.18 -8.93 6.96
C PRO A 58 0.70 -7.97 5.91
N SER A 59 -0.23 -7.43 5.13
CA SER A 59 0.11 -6.57 4.04
C SER A 59 0.64 -5.22 4.52
N GLU A 60 1.67 -4.75 3.83
CA GLU A 60 2.14 -3.37 3.89
C GLU A 60 1.85 -2.72 2.53
N ASP A 61 1.82 -1.41 2.45
CA ASP A 61 1.66 -0.70 1.17
C ASP A 61 2.68 -1.20 0.14
N VAL A 62 2.21 -1.40 -1.09
CA VAL A 62 3.09 -1.81 -2.18
C VAL A 62 4.17 -0.77 -2.40
N THR A 63 5.41 -1.17 -2.30
CA THR A 63 6.54 -0.29 -2.57
C THR A 63 6.81 -0.20 -4.07
N VAL A 64 6.90 1.00 -4.58
CA VAL A 64 7.31 1.28 -5.96
C VAL A 64 8.66 1.97 -5.96
N TYR A 65 9.57 1.48 -6.78
CA TYR A 65 10.87 2.09 -7.05
C TYR A 65 10.83 2.73 -8.43
N GLU A 66 11.28 3.96 -8.53
CA GLU A 66 11.48 4.66 -9.79
C GLU A 66 12.97 4.91 -9.99
N ASN A 67 13.53 4.33 -11.05
CA ASN A 67 14.99 4.36 -11.32
C ASN A 67 15.85 3.85 -10.14
N GLY A 68 15.38 2.81 -9.42
CA GLY A 68 16.10 2.22 -8.27
C GLY A 68 15.98 2.99 -6.96
N LEU A 69 15.17 4.06 -6.90
CA LEU A 69 14.89 4.84 -5.69
C LEU A 69 13.41 4.73 -5.32
N PRO A 70 13.01 4.66 -4.04
CA PRO A 70 11.60 4.67 -3.66
C PRO A 70 10.85 5.82 -4.31
N ALA A 71 9.76 5.57 -5.04
CA ALA A 71 8.91 6.62 -5.61
C ALA A 71 8.37 7.52 -4.49
N VAL A 72 7.90 6.91 -3.39
CA VAL A 72 7.58 7.57 -2.12
C VAL A 72 8.31 6.82 -1.02
N TYR A 73 9.08 7.53 -0.19
CA TYR A 73 9.89 6.91 0.85
C TYR A 73 9.03 6.30 1.99
N SER A 74 7.98 7.02 2.38
CA SER A 74 7.02 6.60 3.39
C SER A 74 5.62 7.08 3.03
N SER A 75 4.67 6.17 3.01
CA SER A 75 3.26 6.44 2.65
C SER A 75 2.41 6.93 3.81
N SER A 76 2.99 7.33 4.95
CA SER A 76 2.21 7.76 6.13
C SER A 76 1.28 8.93 5.82
N VAL A 77 1.80 9.99 5.22
CA VAL A 77 1.03 11.18 4.82
C VAL A 77 1.12 11.48 3.32
N HIS A 78 2.28 11.25 2.70
CA HIS A 78 2.48 11.42 1.27
C HIS A 78 2.20 10.09 0.55
N LYS A 79 1.02 9.97 -0.05
CA LYS A 79 0.56 8.70 -0.62
C LYS A 79 1.20 8.42 -1.98
N LEU A 80 1.46 7.12 -2.27
CA LEU A 80 2.02 6.67 -3.54
C LEU A 80 1.17 7.13 -4.72
N SER A 81 -0.14 6.93 -4.67
CA SER A 81 -1.09 7.32 -5.72
C SER A 81 -1.17 8.83 -5.99
N ALA A 82 -0.65 9.67 -5.10
CA ALA A 82 -0.56 11.11 -5.31
C ALA A 82 0.71 11.55 -6.04
N HIS A 83 1.73 10.69 -6.15
CA HIS A 83 3.05 11.06 -6.68
C HIS A 83 3.57 10.16 -7.80
N TRP A 84 3.03 8.97 -7.93
CA TRP A 84 3.40 8.01 -8.95
C TRP A 84 2.17 7.36 -9.59
N ARG A 85 2.21 7.19 -10.89
CA ARG A 85 1.22 6.48 -11.71
C ARG A 85 1.96 5.65 -12.77
N SER A 86 1.34 4.58 -13.25
CA SER A 86 1.83 3.86 -14.41
C SER A 86 1.40 4.60 -15.68
N ASP A 87 2.15 5.63 -16.04
CA ASP A 87 1.83 6.58 -17.12
C ASP A 87 2.88 6.55 -18.25
N ALA A 88 2.69 7.39 -19.25
CA ALA A 88 3.55 7.46 -20.42
C ALA A 88 4.94 8.07 -20.16
N SER A 89 5.18 8.63 -18.97
CA SER A 89 6.52 9.07 -18.54
C SER A 89 7.44 7.90 -18.23
N LEU A 90 6.89 6.69 -18.11
CA LEU A 90 7.63 5.48 -17.84
C LEU A 90 7.92 4.71 -19.13
N LYS A 91 9.17 4.27 -19.28
CA LYS A 91 9.58 3.34 -20.33
C LYS A 91 9.04 1.93 -20.09
N GLY A 92 8.93 1.53 -18.82
CA GLY A 92 8.40 0.24 -18.40
C GLY A 92 8.39 0.07 -16.88
N THR A 93 7.76 -1.00 -16.46
CA THR A 93 7.72 -1.47 -15.09
C THR A 93 8.18 -2.92 -15.03
N ASP A 94 8.71 -3.37 -13.91
CA ASP A 94 9.14 -4.74 -13.65
C ASP A 94 8.78 -5.14 -12.22
N LEU A 95 8.64 -6.43 -11.94
CA LEU A 95 8.36 -6.95 -10.61
C LEU A 95 9.66 -7.39 -9.93
N MET A 96 10.01 -6.76 -8.82
CA MET A 96 11.13 -7.12 -7.97
C MET A 96 10.71 -8.22 -7.00
N THR A 97 11.47 -9.30 -6.96
CA THR A 97 11.24 -10.42 -6.03
C THR A 97 11.59 -10.04 -4.58
N PRO A 98 11.08 -10.76 -3.58
CA PRO A 98 11.43 -10.52 -2.18
C PRO A 98 12.92 -10.60 -1.88
N SER A 99 13.66 -11.48 -2.55
CA SER A 99 15.11 -11.65 -2.36
C SER A 99 15.89 -10.47 -2.96
N GLU A 100 15.49 -9.97 -4.12
CA GLU A 100 16.07 -8.76 -4.72
C GLU A 100 15.76 -7.53 -3.87
N SER A 101 14.53 -7.39 -3.43
CA SER A 101 14.10 -6.30 -2.55
C SER A 101 14.89 -6.31 -1.24
N ALA A 102 15.16 -7.47 -0.65
CA ALA A 102 15.96 -7.59 0.57
C ALA A 102 17.36 -6.98 0.42
N ILE A 103 18.05 -7.23 -0.69
CA ILE A 103 19.40 -6.71 -0.92
C ILE A 103 19.37 -5.23 -1.35
N ALA A 104 18.48 -4.86 -2.27
CA ALA A 104 18.42 -3.49 -2.77
C ALA A 104 17.93 -2.49 -1.71
N THR A 105 17.04 -2.91 -0.80
CA THR A 105 16.26 -2.00 0.05
C THR A 105 16.20 -2.37 1.53
N GLY A 106 16.59 -3.60 1.89
CA GLY A 106 16.49 -4.13 3.25
C GLY A 106 15.08 -4.62 3.61
N ASN A 107 14.17 -4.82 2.64
CA ASN A 107 12.81 -5.27 2.89
C ASN A 107 12.49 -6.57 2.14
N ILE A 108 11.76 -7.49 2.77
CA ILE A 108 11.28 -8.74 2.14
C ILE A 108 9.82 -8.56 1.75
N ALA A 109 9.61 -8.12 0.50
CA ALA A 109 8.31 -7.98 -0.13
C ALA A 109 8.47 -7.98 -1.65
N TYR A 110 7.42 -8.26 -2.39
CA TYR A 110 7.37 -7.90 -3.79
C TYR A 110 7.30 -6.38 -3.92
N ALA A 111 8.00 -5.82 -4.90
CA ALA A 111 7.98 -4.41 -5.19
C ALA A 111 7.90 -4.17 -6.71
N VAL A 112 7.35 -3.03 -7.11
CA VAL A 112 7.34 -2.61 -8.51
C VAL A 112 8.56 -1.74 -8.78
N SER A 113 9.37 -2.13 -9.75
CA SER A 113 10.47 -1.31 -10.26
C SER A 113 10.00 -0.62 -11.53
N SER A 114 10.14 0.70 -11.63
CA SER A 114 9.76 1.49 -12.79
C SER A 114 10.94 2.30 -13.31
N PHE A 115 10.93 2.58 -14.60
CA PHE A 115 12.03 3.28 -15.30
C PHE A 115 11.47 4.45 -16.07
N SER A 116 12.01 5.64 -15.84
CA SER A 116 11.59 6.86 -16.52
C SER A 116 12.00 6.85 -18.00
N GLU A 117 11.17 7.45 -18.86
CA GLU A 117 11.55 7.81 -20.22
C GLU A 117 12.57 8.96 -20.18
N LEU A 118 13.75 8.73 -20.76
CA LEU A 118 14.88 9.68 -20.68
C LEU A 118 15.13 10.45 -21.98
N GLY A 119 14.23 10.29 -22.96
CA GLY A 119 14.39 10.88 -24.28
C GLY A 119 15.12 9.97 -25.27
N GLN A 120 15.03 10.32 -26.54
CA GLN A 120 15.62 9.59 -27.66
C GLN A 120 15.97 10.56 -28.81
N LYS A 121 16.78 10.09 -29.80
CA LYS A 121 17.22 10.98 -30.90
C LYS A 121 16.09 11.42 -31.82
N GLU A 122 15.25 10.48 -32.20
CA GLU A 122 14.09 10.76 -33.07
C GLU A 122 12.94 11.33 -32.25
N PHE A 123 12.17 12.25 -32.83
CA PHE A 123 10.95 12.72 -32.20
C PHE A 123 9.94 11.61 -32.14
N LYS A 124 9.40 11.35 -30.95
CA LYS A 124 8.28 10.44 -30.70
C LYS A 124 7.31 11.04 -29.71
N GLY A 125 6.03 10.80 -29.99
CA GLY A 125 4.96 11.16 -29.09
C GLY A 125 4.08 9.94 -28.80
N LYS A 126 3.55 9.88 -27.59
CA LYS A 126 2.58 8.90 -27.14
C LYS A 126 1.48 9.63 -26.39
N LEU A 127 0.24 9.53 -26.88
CA LEU A 127 -0.95 10.05 -26.23
C LEU A 127 -1.87 8.87 -25.90
N ASN A 128 -2.23 8.71 -24.65
CA ASN A 128 -3.22 7.76 -24.22
C ASN A 128 -4.43 8.50 -23.63
N TYR A 129 -5.61 8.03 -23.93
CA TYR A 129 -6.84 8.46 -23.31
C TYR A 129 -7.58 7.25 -22.74
N LYS A 130 -8.11 7.37 -21.53
CA LYS A 130 -8.97 6.36 -20.91
C LYS A 130 -10.21 7.02 -20.35
N ALA A 131 -11.35 6.36 -20.47
CA ALA A 131 -12.60 6.78 -19.86
C ALA A 131 -13.39 5.56 -19.39
N ASN A 132 -14.18 5.70 -18.33
CA ASN A 132 -15.10 4.65 -17.91
C ASN A 132 -16.55 5.13 -17.91
N HIS A 133 -17.47 4.21 -17.78
CA HIS A 133 -18.89 4.52 -17.81
C HIS A 133 -19.42 5.29 -16.59
N PHE A 134 -18.61 5.47 -15.54
CA PHE A 134 -18.91 6.33 -14.41
C PHE A 134 -18.46 7.78 -14.61
N GLY A 135 -17.77 8.08 -15.71
CA GLY A 135 -17.35 9.44 -16.04
C GLY A 135 -15.88 9.75 -15.76
N MET A 136 -15.06 8.75 -15.35
CA MET A 136 -13.62 8.93 -15.28
C MET A 136 -13.06 9.33 -16.63
N GLN A 137 -12.14 10.30 -16.62
CA GLN A 137 -11.35 10.72 -17.77
C GLN A 137 -9.88 10.80 -17.37
N ASN A 138 -9.05 10.13 -18.14
CA ASN A 138 -7.62 10.11 -17.96
C ASN A 138 -6.93 10.48 -19.27
N VAL A 139 -6.04 11.46 -19.22
CA VAL A 139 -5.20 11.88 -20.34
C VAL A 139 -3.75 11.73 -19.95
N ASP A 140 -2.98 11.07 -20.79
CA ASP A 140 -1.60 10.72 -20.53
C ASP A 140 -0.77 10.94 -21.82
N LEU A 141 0.14 11.90 -21.78
CA LEU A 141 0.97 12.34 -22.91
C LEU A 141 2.45 12.23 -22.57
N ASN A 142 3.24 11.68 -23.47
CA ASN A 142 4.69 11.82 -23.45
C ASN A 142 5.18 12.29 -24.83
N LEU A 143 6.10 13.23 -24.80
CA LEU A 143 6.85 13.74 -25.96
C LEU A 143 8.35 13.59 -25.67
N SER A 144 9.10 13.08 -26.62
CA SER A 144 10.55 12.93 -26.49
C SER A 144 11.25 13.15 -27.83
N GLY A 145 12.50 13.61 -27.80
CA GLY A 145 13.26 13.87 -29.02
C GLY A 145 14.70 14.33 -28.75
N GLY A 146 15.45 14.56 -29.81
CA GLY A 146 16.81 15.09 -29.76
C GLY A 146 16.86 16.62 -29.90
N ILE A 147 17.80 17.24 -29.22
CA ILE A 147 18.20 18.66 -29.37
C ILE A 147 19.66 18.66 -29.82
N GLY A 148 19.90 18.55 -31.13
CA GLY A 148 21.25 18.37 -31.68
C GLY A 148 21.81 16.95 -31.43
N ASP A 149 23.13 16.77 -31.53
CA ASP A 149 23.74 15.45 -31.63
C ASP A 149 23.72 14.62 -30.34
N ASN A 150 23.88 15.27 -29.20
CA ASN A 150 24.12 14.59 -27.92
C ASN A 150 23.15 14.98 -26.80
N TRP A 151 22.13 15.78 -27.09
CA TRP A 151 21.14 16.17 -26.12
C TRP A 151 19.76 15.62 -26.49
N LEU A 152 19.08 15.09 -25.50
CA LEU A 152 17.71 14.55 -25.61
C LEU A 152 16.79 15.25 -24.62
N TYR A 153 15.51 15.29 -24.93
CA TYR A 153 14.49 15.79 -24.00
C TYR A 153 13.34 14.80 -23.87
N THR A 154 12.64 14.91 -22.76
CA THR A 154 11.33 14.30 -22.51
C THR A 154 10.42 15.27 -21.80
N ALA A 155 9.13 15.24 -22.13
CA ALA A 155 8.09 16.01 -21.46
C ALA A 155 6.83 15.15 -21.37
N SER A 156 6.26 15.03 -20.18
CA SER A 156 5.06 14.21 -19.96
C SER A 156 4.03 14.94 -19.12
N MET A 157 2.78 14.60 -19.36
CA MET A 157 1.63 15.07 -18.62
C MET A 157 0.68 13.90 -18.38
N TYR A 158 0.32 13.69 -17.13
CA TYR A 158 -0.73 12.76 -16.71
C TYR A 158 -1.81 13.54 -15.97
N GLN A 159 -3.06 13.37 -16.37
CA GLN A 159 -4.21 13.98 -15.71
C GLN A 159 -5.31 12.94 -15.52
N ASN A 160 -5.77 12.78 -14.30
CA ASN A 160 -6.86 11.91 -13.94
C ASN A 160 -7.97 12.70 -13.25
N PHE A 161 -9.19 12.54 -13.75
CA PHE A 161 -10.41 13.12 -13.20
C PHE A 161 -11.41 11.97 -13.04
N ASP A 162 -11.48 11.38 -11.85
CA ASP A 162 -12.34 10.23 -11.56
C ASP A 162 -13.40 10.62 -10.53
N PRO A 163 -14.69 10.67 -10.92
CA PRO A 163 -15.78 10.91 -9.97
C PRO A 163 -16.07 9.71 -9.06
N GLY A 164 -15.44 8.54 -9.32
CA GLY A 164 -15.76 7.30 -8.66
C GLY A 164 -17.07 6.66 -9.15
N SER A 165 -17.38 5.49 -8.67
CA SER A 165 -18.65 4.80 -8.96
C SER A 165 -19.82 5.32 -8.11
N PHE A 166 -19.51 5.89 -6.94
CA PHE A 166 -20.46 6.54 -6.03
C PHE A 166 -20.37 8.04 -6.21
N LYS A 167 -21.51 8.70 -6.33
CA LYS A 167 -21.59 10.16 -6.51
C LYS A 167 -21.40 10.85 -5.16
N LEU A 168 -20.28 11.54 -4.97
CA LEU A 168 -20.09 12.43 -3.83
C LEU A 168 -20.93 13.71 -4.01
N ARG A 169 -21.41 14.30 -2.91
CA ARG A 169 -22.27 15.51 -2.98
C ARG A 169 -21.50 16.80 -2.72
N PHE A 170 -20.28 16.73 -2.21
CA PHE A 170 -19.45 17.87 -1.83
C PHE A 170 -18.23 18.07 -2.73
N THR A 171 -17.98 17.17 -3.67
CA THR A 171 -16.91 17.27 -4.67
C THR A 171 -17.28 16.48 -5.92
N ASP A 172 -16.80 16.94 -7.09
CA ASP A 172 -17.03 16.29 -8.37
C ASP A 172 -16.11 15.08 -8.61
N TYR A 173 -15.03 14.94 -7.82
CA TYR A 173 -14.00 13.93 -8.05
C TYR A 173 -13.65 13.16 -6.77
N ALA A 174 -13.64 11.84 -6.88
CA ALA A 174 -13.06 10.92 -5.91
C ALA A 174 -11.52 10.86 -6.04
N ASP A 175 -10.98 11.09 -7.25
CA ASP A 175 -9.56 11.26 -7.48
C ASP A 175 -9.31 12.30 -8.57
N ARG A 176 -8.56 13.35 -8.20
CA ARG A 176 -8.03 14.35 -9.11
C ARG A 176 -6.54 14.39 -8.95
N THR A 177 -5.81 13.79 -9.89
CA THR A 177 -4.34 13.72 -9.85
C THR A 177 -3.75 14.25 -11.15
N GLN A 178 -2.74 15.12 -11.01
CA GLN A 178 -2.01 15.74 -12.10
C GLN A 178 -0.51 15.56 -11.88
N LEU A 179 0.18 14.96 -12.84
CA LEU A 179 1.63 14.77 -12.82
C LEU A 179 2.22 15.40 -14.07
N TYR A 180 3.32 16.12 -13.91
CA TYR A 180 4.07 16.73 -15.00
C TYR A 180 5.53 16.38 -14.85
N HIS A 181 6.14 15.86 -15.93
CA HIS A 181 7.54 15.46 -15.94
C HIS A 181 8.27 16.18 -17.08
N PHE A 182 9.47 16.66 -16.78
CA PHE A 182 10.38 17.26 -17.74
C PHE A 182 11.77 16.69 -17.53
N GLY A 183 12.44 16.37 -18.63
CA GLY A 183 13.78 15.79 -18.55
C GLY A 183 14.67 16.27 -19.69
N ILE A 184 15.96 16.41 -19.36
CA ILE A 184 17.03 16.64 -20.31
C ILE A 184 18.12 15.61 -20.07
N THR A 185 18.59 15.01 -21.16
CA THR A 185 19.63 13.97 -21.13
C THR A 185 20.77 14.36 -22.01
N ARG A 186 22.01 14.22 -21.49
CA ARG A 186 23.23 14.31 -22.27
C ARG A 186 23.82 12.93 -22.49
N ILE A 187 24.11 12.63 -23.74
CA ILE A 187 24.87 11.44 -24.14
C ILE A 187 26.36 11.78 -24.07
N LEU A 188 27.12 10.88 -23.46
CA LEU A 188 28.55 11.06 -23.23
C LEU A 188 29.37 10.03 -24.07
N ASN A 189 30.53 10.47 -24.57
CA ASN A 189 31.51 9.62 -25.18
C ASN A 189 30.95 8.61 -26.19
N ASP A 190 30.27 9.11 -27.22
CA ASP A 190 29.67 8.32 -28.31
C ASP A 190 28.75 7.17 -27.86
N GLY A 191 28.00 7.43 -26.76
CA GLY A 191 27.03 6.49 -26.25
C GLY A 191 27.49 5.63 -25.07
N LYS A 192 28.76 5.73 -24.64
CA LYS A 192 29.26 4.97 -23.47
C LYS A 192 28.57 5.38 -22.15
N GLY A 193 28.02 6.58 -22.12
CA GLY A 193 27.34 7.06 -20.92
C GLY A 193 26.21 8.03 -21.22
N ARG A 194 25.40 8.26 -20.20
CA ARG A 194 24.37 9.29 -20.21
C ARG A 194 24.17 9.89 -18.82
N VAL A 195 23.77 11.15 -18.79
CA VAL A 195 23.38 11.86 -17.58
C VAL A 195 22.06 12.55 -17.88
N SER A 196 21.05 12.27 -17.08
CA SER A 196 19.68 12.82 -17.22
C SER A 196 19.30 13.59 -15.98
N LEU A 197 18.81 14.81 -16.15
CA LEU A 197 18.17 15.61 -15.10
C LEU A 197 16.67 15.58 -15.35
N LEU A 198 15.90 15.11 -14.38
CA LEU A 198 14.45 15.04 -14.44
C LEU A 198 13.85 15.96 -13.38
N TYR A 199 12.75 16.61 -13.72
CA TYR A 199 11.89 17.32 -12.80
C TYR A 199 10.48 16.74 -12.86
N LYS A 200 9.87 16.50 -11.69
CA LYS A 200 8.49 16.03 -11.54
C LYS A 200 7.73 16.98 -10.62
N TYR A 201 6.55 17.40 -11.05
CA TYR A 201 5.56 18.07 -10.22
C TYR A 201 4.34 17.18 -10.08
N SER A 202 3.84 17.03 -8.85
CA SER A 202 2.61 16.29 -8.55
C SER A 202 1.63 17.15 -7.76
N ASN A 203 0.36 17.07 -8.15
CA ASN A 203 -0.76 17.69 -7.48
C ASN A 203 -1.93 16.71 -7.45
N SER A 204 -2.30 16.28 -6.26
CA SER A 204 -3.38 15.31 -6.07
C SER A 204 -4.34 15.79 -4.99
N LYS A 205 -5.63 15.59 -5.25
CA LYS A 205 -6.72 15.87 -4.32
C LYS A 205 -7.74 14.75 -4.38
N ASN A 206 -8.13 14.23 -3.22
CA ASN A 206 -9.17 13.24 -3.08
C ASN A 206 -9.90 13.40 -1.73
N PRO A 207 -11.12 12.87 -1.55
CA PRO A 207 -11.89 13.06 -0.32
C PRO A 207 -11.34 12.30 0.90
N GLY A 208 -10.27 11.54 0.77
CA GLY A 208 -9.75 10.65 1.81
C GLY A 208 -10.22 9.20 1.64
N ASN A 209 -10.08 8.39 2.69
CA ASN A 209 -10.26 6.93 2.65
C ASN A 209 -11.75 6.47 2.66
N PHE A 210 -12.66 7.21 2.05
CA PHE A 210 -14.10 6.86 2.09
C PHE A 210 -14.59 5.95 1.00
N ALA A 211 -13.88 5.89 -0.08
CA ALA A 211 -14.44 5.52 -1.37
C ALA A 211 -15.12 4.15 -1.40
N ASN A 212 -14.71 3.22 -0.55
CA ASN A 212 -15.21 1.85 -0.55
C ASN A 212 -15.93 1.45 0.75
N ALA A 213 -16.11 2.39 1.70
CA ALA A 213 -16.85 2.09 2.93
C ALA A 213 -18.33 1.97 2.64
N ALA A 214 -18.98 0.97 3.21
CA ALA A 214 -20.42 0.80 3.12
C ALA A 214 -20.95 -0.07 4.26
N PRO A 215 -22.20 0.15 4.71
CA PRO A 215 -22.83 -0.68 5.72
C PRO A 215 -23.36 -1.97 5.11
N PHE A 216 -23.44 -3.02 5.92
CA PHE A 216 -24.03 -4.31 5.58
C PHE A 216 -24.57 -5.01 6.81
N ILE A 217 -25.33 -6.07 6.61
CA ILE A 217 -25.76 -6.99 7.67
C ILE A 217 -24.89 -8.22 7.58
N TYR A 218 -24.19 -8.56 8.65
CA TYR A 218 -23.40 -9.78 8.76
C TYR A 218 -24.31 -10.99 9.00
N SER A 219 -24.13 -12.09 8.26
CA SER A 219 -25.04 -13.25 8.29
C SER A 219 -24.51 -14.43 9.13
N GLY A 220 -23.51 -14.23 9.99
CA GLY A 220 -22.96 -15.29 10.84
C GLY A 220 -22.19 -16.40 10.13
N ASP A 221 -22.46 -16.65 8.87
CA ASP A 221 -21.85 -17.68 8.01
C ASP A 221 -20.76 -17.12 7.07
N GLY A 222 -20.28 -15.92 7.37
CA GLY A 222 -19.27 -15.22 6.56
C GLY A 222 -19.83 -14.52 5.32
N SER A 223 -21.12 -14.63 5.04
CA SER A 223 -21.80 -13.85 4.02
C SER A 223 -22.30 -12.52 4.55
N ILE A 224 -22.69 -11.63 3.65
CA ILE A 224 -23.28 -10.33 3.98
C ILE A 224 -24.58 -10.14 3.25
N LYS A 225 -25.51 -9.39 3.85
CA LYS A 225 -26.74 -8.91 3.22
C LYS A 225 -26.69 -7.39 3.08
N LYS A 226 -27.29 -6.88 2.03
CA LYS A 226 -27.49 -5.43 1.85
C LYS A 226 -28.45 -4.91 2.93
N ILE A 227 -28.25 -3.66 3.35
CA ILE A 227 -29.30 -2.93 4.03
C ILE A 227 -30.29 -2.35 3.03
N ASP A 228 -31.53 -2.18 3.43
CA ASP A 228 -32.56 -1.61 2.57
C ASP A 228 -32.20 -0.17 2.16
N GLY A 229 -32.42 0.17 0.90
CA GLY A 229 -32.16 1.49 0.36
C GLY A 229 -30.66 1.85 0.17
N PHE A 230 -29.75 0.88 0.28
CA PHE A 230 -28.32 1.08 0.02
C PHE A 230 -27.76 0.06 -0.95
N ASP A 231 -27.12 0.52 -2.04
CA ASP A 231 -26.41 -0.35 -2.99
C ASP A 231 -24.90 -0.19 -2.85
N PRO A 232 -24.21 -1.17 -2.25
CA PRO A 232 -22.78 -1.12 -2.03
C PRO A 232 -21.97 -0.93 -3.32
N GLY A 233 -21.07 0.05 -3.32
CA GLY A 233 -20.25 0.42 -4.46
C GLY A 233 -20.90 1.39 -5.45
N MET A 234 -22.21 1.64 -5.35
CA MET A 234 -22.97 2.60 -6.17
C MET A 234 -23.46 3.78 -5.36
N ASP A 235 -23.87 3.54 -4.12
CA ASP A 235 -24.31 4.59 -3.20
C ASP A 235 -23.14 5.07 -2.33
N SER A 236 -23.11 6.36 -2.07
CA SER A 236 -22.11 6.95 -1.17
C SER A 236 -22.50 6.76 0.29
N TYR A 237 -21.60 6.18 1.07
CA TYR A 237 -21.69 6.15 2.54
C TYR A 237 -20.90 7.30 3.18
N VAL A 238 -20.70 8.36 2.44
CA VAL A 238 -20.10 9.61 2.89
C VAL A 238 -21.23 10.61 3.12
N GLN A 239 -21.16 11.33 4.26
CA GLN A 239 -22.19 12.27 4.65
C GLN A 239 -22.44 13.37 3.63
N ARG A 240 -23.63 13.98 3.71
CA ARG A 240 -24.06 15.05 2.79
C ARG A 240 -23.41 16.40 3.11
N GLN A 241 -23.11 16.63 4.38
CA GLN A 241 -22.61 17.91 4.87
C GLN A 241 -21.11 18.03 4.62
N GLY A 242 -20.70 19.26 4.29
CA GLY A 242 -19.36 19.52 3.82
C GLY A 242 -18.38 20.12 4.83
N SER A 243 -18.82 20.50 6.05
CA SER A 243 -17.92 21.15 7.01
C SER A 243 -18.16 20.69 8.44
N PHE A 244 -17.08 20.65 9.21
CA PHE A 244 -17.07 20.25 10.61
C PHE A 244 -16.17 21.16 11.42
N GLN A 245 -16.58 21.43 12.67
CA GLN A 245 -15.71 22.04 13.66
C GLN A 245 -14.77 20.98 14.24
N TYR A 246 -13.51 21.31 14.43
CA TYR A 246 -12.53 20.42 15.05
C TYR A 246 -11.53 21.21 15.89
N LEU A 247 -10.90 20.55 16.85
CA LEU A 247 -9.80 21.12 17.62
C LEU A 247 -8.49 20.86 16.89
N ASN A 248 -7.84 21.91 16.41
CA ASN A 248 -6.51 21.79 15.80
C ASN A 248 -5.47 21.51 16.88
N THR A 249 -4.86 20.36 16.82
CA THR A 249 -3.85 19.86 17.78
C THR A 249 -2.65 20.81 17.90
N LYS A 250 -2.23 21.44 16.82
CA LYS A 250 -1.06 22.31 16.82
C LYS A 250 -1.35 23.68 17.40
N SER A 251 -2.50 24.26 17.08
CA SER A 251 -2.85 25.62 17.51
C SER A 251 -3.62 25.66 18.85
N GLY A 252 -4.23 24.53 19.26
CA GLY A 252 -5.13 24.47 20.40
C GLY A 252 -6.42 25.25 20.20
N LYS A 253 -6.82 25.55 18.96
CA LYS A 253 -8.01 26.35 18.62
C LYS A 253 -9.02 25.53 17.86
N MET A 254 -10.29 25.88 18.05
CA MET A 254 -11.36 25.36 17.20
C MET A 254 -11.25 25.97 15.81
N GLU A 255 -11.27 25.11 14.81
CA GLU A 255 -11.18 25.47 13.38
C GLU A 255 -12.27 24.73 12.60
N THR A 256 -12.57 25.21 11.41
CA THR A 256 -13.50 24.55 10.49
C THR A 256 -12.73 23.77 9.43
N TRP A 257 -13.04 22.50 9.27
CA TRP A 257 -12.57 21.70 8.15
C TRP A 257 -13.70 21.46 7.16
N ASN A 258 -13.42 21.64 5.88
CA ASN A 258 -14.34 21.35 4.80
C ASN A 258 -13.98 20.01 4.15
N MET A 259 -14.95 19.13 3.98
CA MET A 259 -14.73 17.83 3.33
C MET A 259 -14.21 17.95 1.89
N SER A 260 -14.59 19.04 1.20
CA SER A 260 -14.07 19.36 -0.13
C SER A 260 -12.55 19.59 -0.15
N ASP A 261 -11.95 19.94 1.00
CA ASP A 261 -10.50 20.10 1.11
C ASP A 261 -9.79 18.76 1.08
N GLY A 262 -10.42 17.70 1.61
CA GLY A 262 -9.99 16.31 1.48
C GLY A 262 -8.53 16.06 1.85
N SER A 263 -7.98 15.01 1.24
CA SER A 263 -6.54 14.75 1.21
C SER A 263 -5.91 15.52 0.06
N GLU A 264 -4.89 16.30 0.33
CA GLU A 264 -4.22 17.15 -0.66
C GLU A 264 -2.71 16.94 -0.60
N ASN A 265 -2.11 16.60 -1.74
CA ASN A 265 -0.67 16.38 -1.85
C ASN A 265 -0.08 17.21 -2.98
N HIS A 266 0.92 18.01 -2.65
CA HIS A 266 1.71 18.77 -3.61
C HIS A 266 3.18 18.43 -3.40
N ALA A 267 3.86 18.00 -4.45
CA ALA A 267 5.28 17.71 -4.35
C ALA A 267 6.05 18.18 -5.60
N ASN A 268 7.29 18.56 -5.38
CA ASN A 268 8.30 18.83 -6.38
C ASN A 268 9.44 17.84 -6.20
N GLU A 269 9.91 17.23 -7.27
CA GLU A 269 11.02 16.30 -7.27
C GLU A 269 12.01 16.65 -8.38
N ILE A 270 13.30 16.61 -8.04
CA ILE A 270 14.38 16.69 -9.02
C ILE A 270 15.18 15.40 -8.89
N ALA A 271 15.45 14.72 -10.00
CA ALA A 271 16.23 13.49 -10.03
C ALA A 271 17.37 13.59 -11.05
N LEU A 272 18.53 13.07 -10.64
CA LEU A 272 19.71 12.88 -11.49
C LEU A 272 19.89 11.39 -11.71
N ILE A 273 19.85 10.98 -12.97
CA ILE A 273 20.01 9.58 -13.39
C ILE A 273 21.20 9.49 -14.31
N SER A 274 22.18 8.69 -13.93
CA SER A 274 23.43 8.56 -14.67
C SER A 274 23.87 7.11 -14.79
N GLN A 275 24.46 6.80 -15.92
CA GLN A 275 25.17 5.54 -16.12
C GLN A 275 26.35 5.75 -17.06
N TYR A 276 27.41 4.95 -16.85
CA TYR A 276 28.61 4.99 -17.66
C TYR A 276 29.23 3.61 -17.79
N GLN A 277 29.50 3.18 -19.04
CA GLN A 277 30.19 1.94 -19.36
C GLN A 277 31.66 2.24 -19.62
N PHE A 278 32.55 1.74 -18.75
CA PHE A 278 33.99 1.88 -18.91
C PHE A 278 34.53 0.89 -19.94
N ASP A 279 35.67 1.22 -20.59
CA ASP A 279 36.28 0.39 -21.59
C ASP A 279 36.75 -1.00 -21.08
N ASN A 280 37.05 -1.08 -19.79
CA ASN A 280 37.40 -2.31 -19.10
C ASN A 280 36.18 -3.18 -18.69
N GLY A 281 35.00 -2.84 -19.17
CA GLY A 281 33.74 -3.60 -18.95
C GLY A 281 33.03 -3.34 -17.65
N TRP A 282 33.48 -2.41 -16.80
CA TRP A 282 32.69 -1.96 -15.64
C TRP A 282 31.54 -1.06 -16.06
N LEU A 283 30.37 -1.27 -15.50
CA LEU A 283 29.21 -0.40 -15.62
C LEU A 283 28.98 0.31 -14.28
N TRP A 284 29.01 1.62 -14.30
CA TRP A 284 28.67 2.46 -13.16
C TRP A 284 27.29 3.08 -13.36
N LYS A 285 26.48 3.10 -12.29
CA LYS A 285 25.19 3.77 -12.21
C LYS A 285 25.16 4.67 -10.99
N PHE A 286 24.55 5.83 -11.15
CA PHE A 286 24.36 6.78 -10.09
C PHE A 286 22.99 7.43 -10.25
N ASN A 287 22.13 7.23 -9.26
CA ASN A 287 20.77 7.78 -9.22
C ASN A 287 20.59 8.54 -7.92
N ALA A 288 20.19 9.79 -8.00
CA ALA A 288 19.91 10.61 -6.85
C ALA A 288 18.63 11.41 -7.09
N LYS A 289 17.87 11.65 -6.02
CA LYS A 289 16.70 12.53 -6.07
C LYS A 289 16.52 13.35 -4.81
N TYR A 290 15.98 14.53 -4.98
CA TYR A 290 15.46 15.35 -3.90
C TYR A 290 13.96 15.61 -4.16
N MET A 291 13.13 15.33 -3.16
CA MET A 291 11.70 15.59 -3.19
C MET A 291 11.31 16.45 -2.00
N ASN A 292 10.45 17.43 -2.25
CA ASN A 292 9.83 18.26 -1.23
C ASN A 292 8.31 18.30 -1.45
N ALA A 293 7.55 17.81 -0.46
CA ALA A 293 6.10 17.87 -0.40
C ALA A 293 5.69 18.83 0.72
N PRO A 294 5.50 20.12 0.43
CA PRO A 294 5.11 21.13 1.43
C PRO A 294 3.67 20.94 1.93
N ARG A 295 2.85 20.22 1.19
CA ARG A 295 1.55 19.70 1.59
C ARG A 295 1.47 18.21 1.31
N ALA A 296 1.38 17.43 2.36
CA ALA A 296 1.16 16.00 2.35
C ALA A 296 0.04 15.69 3.35
N ASN A 297 -1.14 16.29 3.12
CA ASN A 297 -2.29 16.16 3.99
C ASN A 297 -3.05 14.89 3.60
N TYR A 298 -3.48 14.16 4.62
CA TYR A 298 -4.25 12.95 4.44
C TYR A 298 -5.40 12.92 5.43
N VAL A 299 -6.60 12.57 4.95
CA VAL A 299 -7.80 12.41 5.77
C VAL A 299 -8.13 10.95 5.86
N ASP A 300 -8.25 10.46 7.09
CA ASP A 300 -8.65 9.09 7.39
C ASP A 300 -9.96 9.05 8.16
N TYR A 301 -10.73 7.99 7.97
CA TYR A 301 -12.03 7.80 8.59
C TYR A 301 -12.14 6.39 9.13
N GLY A 302 -12.44 6.29 10.43
CA GLY A 302 -12.76 5.05 11.09
C GLY A 302 -14.24 5.01 11.46
N GLY A 303 -14.92 3.93 11.08
CA GLY A 303 -16.22 3.58 11.62
C GLY A 303 -16.05 2.91 12.98
N SER A 304 -17.01 3.14 13.87
CA SER A 304 -17.16 2.38 15.11
C SER A 304 -18.30 1.36 14.97
N THR A 305 -18.80 0.89 16.06
CA THR A 305 -19.95 -0.02 16.07
C THR A 305 -21.20 0.68 15.54
N ILE A 306 -21.93 0.04 14.64
CA ILE A 306 -23.31 0.44 14.30
C ILE A 306 -24.22 -0.01 15.43
N SER A 307 -25.00 0.91 15.98
CA SER A 307 -25.94 0.66 17.06
C SER A 307 -27.31 1.23 16.75
N GLN A 308 -28.34 0.63 17.35
CA GLN A 308 -29.69 1.16 17.29
C GLN A 308 -29.90 2.12 18.45
N VAL A 309 -30.47 3.29 18.17
CA VAL A 309 -30.77 4.33 19.14
C VAL A 309 -32.27 4.67 19.12
N SER A 310 -32.78 5.15 20.25
CA SER A 310 -34.11 5.68 20.46
C SER A 310 -34.07 7.20 20.60
N GLU A 311 -35.22 7.84 20.60
CA GLU A 311 -35.32 9.29 20.87
C GLU A 311 -34.77 9.68 22.26
N ALA A 312 -34.84 8.76 23.24
CA ALA A 312 -34.31 8.96 24.58
C ALA A 312 -32.79 9.12 24.63
N ASP A 313 -32.08 8.62 23.60
CA ASP A 313 -30.62 8.75 23.47
C ASP A 313 -30.18 10.17 23.04
N GLY A 314 -31.16 11.05 22.74
CA GLY A 314 -30.94 12.48 22.56
C GLY A 314 -30.27 12.90 21.25
N TYR A 315 -30.19 12.03 20.28
CA TYR A 315 -29.70 12.39 18.94
C TYR A 315 -30.76 13.19 18.18
N GLN A 316 -30.33 14.23 17.45
CA GLN A 316 -31.21 15.05 16.61
C GLN A 316 -30.63 15.24 15.20
N LEU A 317 -31.53 15.34 14.24
CA LEU A 317 -31.24 15.80 12.89
C LEU A 317 -30.98 17.31 12.84
N SER A 318 -30.46 17.81 11.73
CA SER A 318 -30.19 19.26 11.56
C SER A 318 -31.40 20.17 11.62
N ASP A 319 -32.59 19.63 11.40
CA ASP A 319 -33.88 20.35 11.57
C ASP A 319 -34.40 20.37 13.02
N GLY A 320 -33.65 19.78 13.95
CA GLY A 320 -33.99 19.69 15.36
C GLY A 320 -34.92 18.52 15.73
N SER A 321 -35.37 17.73 14.76
CA SER A 321 -36.20 16.55 15.04
C SER A 321 -35.39 15.45 15.76
N ALA A 322 -36.01 14.80 16.76
CA ALA A 322 -35.42 13.66 17.44
C ALA A 322 -35.20 12.50 16.45
N TYR A 323 -34.11 11.77 16.61
CA TYR A 323 -33.78 10.65 15.76
C TYR A 323 -33.85 9.32 16.50
N SER A 324 -34.51 8.35 15.89
CA SER A 324 -34.46 6.93 16.26
C SER A 324 -34.12 6.09 15.05
N GLY A 325 -33.30 5.06 15.23
CA GLY A 325 -32.85 4.19 14.15
C GLY A 325 -31.41 3.72 14.32
N TYR A 326 -30.77 3.28 13.22
CA TYR A 326 -29.37 2.88 13.27
C TYR A 326 -28.44 4.08 13.07
N ILE A 327 -27.43 4.17 13.93
CA ILE A 327 -26.36 5.15 13.83
C ILE A 327 -25.00 4.44 13.73
N GLU A 328 -24.07 5.07 13.07
CA GLU A 328 -22.66 4.73 13.17
C GLU A 328 -21.90 5.89 13.80
N GLY A 329 -21.23 5.62 14.91
CA GLY A 329 -20.21 6.52 15.44
C GLY A 329 -19.00 6.52 14.50
N ARG A 330 -18.52 7.70 14.14
CA ARG A 330 -17.41 7.86 13.23
C ARG A 330 -16.34 8.73 13.84
N ARG A 331 -15.12 8.48 13.38
CA ARG A 331 -13.96 9.28 13.71
C ARG A 331 -13.29 9.76 12.44
N THR A 332 -12.93 11.03 12.44
CA THR A 332 -12.14 11.63 11.38
C THR A 332 -10.79 12.02 11.93
N TRP A 333 -9.71 11.64 11.23
CA TRP A 333 -8.35 12.11 11.50
C TRP A 333 -7.89 13.00 10.36
N LEU A 334 -7.47 14.20 10.73
CA LEU A 334 -6.86 15.16 9.83
C LEU A 334 -5.35 15.11 10.03
N HIS A 335 -4.67 14.38 9.17
CA HIS A 335 -3.22 14.25 9.18
C HIS A 335 -2.61 15.37 8.34
N VAL A 336 -1.82 16.22 8.95
CA VAL A 336 -1.16 17.35 8.29
C VAL A 336 0.34 17.11 8.29
N GLY A 337 0.93 17.02 7.09
CA GLY A 337 2.33 16.69 6.92
C GLY A 337 3.08 17.62 5.98
N LYS A 338 4.37 17.78 6.28
CA LYS A 338 5.39 18.28 5.36
C LYS A 338 6.48 17.24 5.29
N VAL A 339 6.82 16.81 4.09
CA VAL A 339 7.77 15.73 3.86
C VAL A 339 8.86 16.21 2.91
N SER A 340 10.09 15.85 3.19
CA SER A 340 11.18 15.98 2.22
C SER A 340 12.10 14.77 2.30
N ASN A 341 12.71 14.42 1.19
CA ASN A 341 13.74 13.39 1.17
C ASN A 341 14.85 13.72 0.18
N ALA A 342 16.05 13.21 0.48
CA ALA A 342 17.20 13.18 -0.40
C ALA A 342 17.68 11.74 -0.46
N LEU A 343 17.55 11.09 -1.61
CA LEU A 343 17.83 9.67 -1.78
C LEU A 343 18.90 9.52 -2.86
N LEU A 344 19.88 8.66 -2.58
CA LEU A 344 20.98 8.34 -3.50
C LEU A 344 21.19 6.83 -3.52
N THR A 345 21.42 6.29 -4.71
CA THR A 345 21.89 4.93 -4.94
C THR A 345 22.99 4.97 -5.99
N THR A 346 24.13 4.35 -5.71
CA THR A 346 25.19 4.18 -6.69
C THR A 346 25.64 2.71 -6.73
N GLU A 347 25.88 2.21 -7.92
CA GLU A 347 26.22 0.81 -8.17
C GLU A 347 27.35 0.70 -9.20
N ILE A 348 28.22 -0.23 -8.97
CA ILE A 348 29.22 -0.64 -9.96
C ILE A 348 29.11 -2.15 -10.20
N SER A 349 29.06 -2.56 -11.47
CA SER A 349 28.87 -3.96 -11.81
C SER A 349 29.78 -4.38 -12.98
N LYS A 350 30.12 -5.67 -13.03
CA LYS A 350 30.91 -6.25 -14.12
C LYS A 350 30.60 -7.73 -14.29
N GLN A 351 30.59 -8.16 -15.56
CA GLN A 351 30.62 -9.58 -15.91
C GLN A 351 32.07 -10.06 -15.93
N LEU A 352 32.42 -11.02 -15.08
CA LEU A 352 33.77 -11.63 -14.95
C LEU A 352 33.64 -13.14 -15.21
N ASN A 353 33.90 -13.59 -16.42
CA ASN A 353 33.74 -15.01 -16.81
C ASN A 353 32.37 -15.56 -16.35
N ASN A 354 32.41 -16.40 -15.32
CA ASN A 354 31.21 -17.06 -14.77
C ASN A 354 30.50 -16.27 -13.65
N HIS A 355 31.00 -15.08 -13.29
CA HIS A 355 30.48 -14.24 -12.23
C HIS A 355 29.90 -12.95 -12.79
N LYS A 356 28.77 -12.51 -12.27
CA LYS A 356 28.24 -11.16 -12.48
C LYS A 356 28.18 -10.45 -11.12
N LEU A 357 29.23 -9.68 -10.88
CA LEU A 357 29.39 -8.95 -9.63
C LEU A 357 28.72 -7.59 -9.68
N MET A 358 28.12 -7.18 -8.57
CA MET A 358 27.61 -5.84 -8.34
C MET A 358 27.90 -5.43 -6.90
N ILE A 359 28.36 -4.19 -6.72
CA ILE A 359 28.53 -3.55 -5.42
C ILE A 359 27.76 -2.23 -5.47
N GLY A 360 26.98 -1.96 -4.44
CA GLY A 360 26.17 -0.76 -4.36
C GLY A 360 26.19 -0.10 -3.00
N LEU A 361 25.85 1.18 -3.00
CA LEU A 361 25.71 2.01 -1.81
C LEU A 361 24.41 2.82 -1.92
N ASN A 362 23.64 2.82 -0.83
CA ASN A 362 22.45 3.67 -0.68
C ASN A 362 22.72 4.68 0.45
N GLU A 363 22.36 5.94 0.20
CA GLU A 363 22.28 6.98 1.21
C GLU A 363 20.90 7.62 1.12
N TRP A 364 20.02 7.31 2.07
CA TRP A 364 18.61 7.73 2.04
C TRP A 364 18.27 8.55 3.28
N TYR A 365 18.08 9.84 3.09
CA TYR A 365 17.64 10.78 4.10
C TYR A 365 16.16 11.13 3.91
N TYR A 366 15.39 11.08 5.00
CA TYR A 366 13.97 11.43 5.04
C TYR A 366 13.68 12.36 6.21
N HIS A 367 12.88 13.39 5.99
CA HIS A 367 12.43 14.31 7.01
C HIS A 367 10.92 14.41 7.00
N LEU A 368 10.33 14.37 8.20
CA LEU A 368 8.90 14.45 8.46
C LEU A 368 8.64 15.56 9.47
N ASN A 369 7.63 16.42 9.18
CA ASN A 369 7.01 17.30 10.14
C ASN A 369 5.51 17.07 10.06
N TYR A 370 4.96 16.45 11.08
CA TYR A 370 3.64 15.84 11.04
C TYR A 370 2.89 16.08 12.35
N TYR A 371 1.60 16.37 12.24
CA TYR A 371 0.67 16.32 13.36
C TYR A 371 -0.70 15.83 12.88
N SER A 372 -1.51 15.31 13.81
CA SER A 372 -2.86 14.84 13.56
C SER A 372 -3.85 15.48 14.51
N SER A 373 -4.98 15.86 13.99
CA SER A 373 -6.16 16.28 14.78
C SER A 373 -7.29 15.30 14.51
N SER A 374 -8.06 14.97 15.52
CA SER A 374 -9.20 14.06 15.37
C SER A 374 -10.44 14.57 16.08
N PHE A 375 -11.60 14.18 15.56
CA PHE A 375 -12.89 14.42 16.16
C PHE A 375 -13.84 13.27 15.86
N GLN A 376 -14.86 13.14 16.70
CA GLN A 376 -15.94 12.17 16.54
C GLN A 376 -17.21 12.85 16.04
N TRP A 377 -18.05 12.09 15.39
CA TRP A 377 -19.38 12.47 14.96
C TRP A 377 -20.25 11.22 14.79
N ALA A 378 -21.55 11.36 14.73
CA ALA A 378 -22.48 10.28 14.46
C ALA A 378 -23.24 10.53 13.16
N GLY A 379 -23.43 9.47 12.37
CA GLY A 379 -24.20 9.50 11.14
C GLY A 379 -25.29 8.45 11.11
N THR A 380 -26.37 8.73 10.37
CA THR A 380 -27.40 7.75 10.07
C THR A 380 -26.84 6.64 9.17
N VAL A 381 -27.42 5.44 9.24
CA VAL A 381 -27.01 4.28 8.43
C VAL A 381 -27.89 4.22 7.19
N GLU A 382 -27.55 5.00 6.18
CA GLU A 382 -28.30 5.13 4.93
C GLU A 382 -27.36 5.63 3.79
N ALA A 383 -27.85 5.63 2.57
CA ALA A 383 -27.16 6.31 1.46
C ALA A 383 -27.09 7.83 1.72
N TYR A 384 -25.87 8.39 1.63
CA TYR A 384 -25.59 9.78 2.01
C TYR A 384 -25.99 10.08 3.46
N PRO A 385 -25.30 9.52 4.44
CA PRO A 385 -25.62 9.66 5.86
C PRO A 385 -25.86 11.11 6.26
N ARG A 386 -26.86 11.32 7.08
CA ARG A 386 -27.10 12.63 7.73
C ARG A 386 -26.31 12.67 9.02
N THR A 387 -25.64 13.78 9.27
CA THR A 387 -24.94 14.02 10.52
C THR A 387 -25.95 14.27 11.62
N LEU A 388 -25.70 13.68 12.78
CA LEU A 388 -26.53 13.79 13.95
C LEU A 388 -25.85 14.67 15.01
N SER A 389 -26.61 15.56 15.64
CA SER A 389 -26.12 16.34 16.77
C SER A 389 -26.53 15.69 18.10
N GLN A 390 -25.67 15.85 19.09
CA GLN A 390 -25.97 15.46 20.48
C GLN A 390 -25.49 16.54 21.45
N MET A 391 -25.99 16.48 22.71
CA MET A 391 -25.49 17.38 23.74
C MET A 391 -24.04 17.05 24.08
N TYR A 392 -23.20 18.04 24.02
CA TYR A 392 -21.76 17.91 24.25
C TYR A 392 -21.20 19.11 24.99
N VAL A 393 -20.29 18.87 25.93
CA VAL A 393 -19.55 19.92 26.62
C VAL A 393 -18.21 20.09 25.93
N ASN A 394 -17.93 21.27 25.42
CA ASN A 394 -16.62 21.54 24.81
C ASN A 394 -15.55 21.49 25.92
N PRO A 395 -14.55 20.59 25.82
CA PRO A 395 -13.52 20.46 26.87
C PRO A 395 -12.64 21.69 27.01
N LEU A 396 -12.68 22.64 26.08
CA LEU A 396 -11.93 23.89 26.14
C LEU A 396 -12.84 25.10 26.52
N ASP A 397 -14.10 24.87 26.79
CA ASP A 397 -15.02 25.94 27.17
C ASP A 397 -15.07 26.10 28.69
N PRO A 398 -14.54 27.22 29.24
CA PRO A 398 -14.53 27.45 30.68
C PRO A 398 -15.92 27.65 31.29
N THR A 399 -16.94 27.91 30.48
CA THR A 399 -18.32 28.04 30.96
C THR A 399 -18.96 26.69 31.24
N GLN A 400 -18.46 25.61 30.70
CA GLN A 400 -18.95 24.24 30.82
C GLN A 400 -20.44 24.09 30.43
N THR A 401 -20.93 25.00 29.59
CA THR A 401 -22.33 24.90 29.14
C THR A 401 -22.42 23.80 28.08
N ALA A 402 -23.22 22.77 28.38
CA ALA A 402 -23.56 21.77 27.40
C ALA A 402 -24.33 22.40 26.24
N HIS A 403 -23.86 22.18 25.04
CA HIS A 403 -24.53 22.67 23.84
C HIS A 403 -24.65 21.51 22.82
N ARG A 404 -25.57 21.69 21.90
CA ARG A 404 -25.76 20.69 20.85
C ARG A 404 -24.67 20.84 19.80
N SER A 405 -24.01 19.73 19.48
CA SER A 405 -22.91 19.72 18.51
C SER A 405 -22.99 18.49 17.60
N GLU A 406 -22.66 18.66 16.34
CA GLU A 406 -22.49 17.57 15.36
C GLU A 406 -21.13 16.89 15.51
N THR A 407 -20.17 17.55 16.13
CA THR A 407 -18.81 17.03 16.37
C THR A 407 -18.49 17.04 17.85
N PHE A 408 -17.82 16.01 18.32
CA PHE A 408 -17.48 15.79 19.71
C PHE A 408 -16.22 14.92 19.84
N GLY A 409 -15.78 14.65 21.06
CA GLY A 409 -14.65 13.74 21.30
C GLY A 409 -13.36 14.19 20.61
N TYR A 410 -13.03 15.47 20.68
CA TYR A 410 -11.87 16.04 20.03
C TYR A 410 -10.57 15.46 20.60
N ASN A 411 -9.76 14.87 19.73
CA ASN A 411 -8.44 14.31 20.07
C ASN A 411 -8.40 13.29 21.23
N GLU A 412 -9.55 12.71 21.60
CA GLU A 412 -9.63 11.78 22.72
C GLU A 412 -8.78 10.53 22.56
N LEU A 413 -8.37 10.21 21.34
CA LEU A 413 -7.87 8.88 21.08
C LEU A 413 -6.42 8.78 20.66
N SER A 414 -5.79 9.79 20.20
CA SER A 414 -4.36 9.76 19.89
C SER A 414 -4.00 11.03 19.13
N PRO A 415 -3.75 12.13 19.81
CA PRO A 415 -3.06 13.23 19.18
C PRO A 415 -1.71 12.71 18.73
N GLU A 416 -1.34 13.03 17.51
CA GLU A 416 -0.08 12.59 16.94
C GLU A 416 0.75 13.82 16.60
N TYR A 417 2.01 13.80 16.99
CA TYR A 417 2.98 14.80 16.61
C TYR A 417 4.35 14.14 16.47
N THR A 418 4.97 14.34 15.32
CA THR A 418 6.33 13.87 15.05
C THR A 418 7.03 14.87 14.15
N LYS A 419 8.16 15.38 14.60
CA LYS A 419 9.06 16.18 13.77
C LYS A 419 10.46 15.61 13.88
N GLY A 420 11.01 15.18 12.77
CA GLY A 420 12.33 14.57 12.82
C GLY A 420 12.80 14.04 11.47
N SER A 421 13.88 13.31 11.53
CA SER A 421 14.50 12.73 10.35
C SER A 421 14.99 11.31 10.60
N GLU A 422 15.09 10.56 9.55
CA GLU A 422 15.81 9.29 9.53
C GLU A 422 16.79 9.24 8.37
N ASN A 423 17.86 8.50 8.58
CA ASN A 423 18.91 8.29 7.60
C ASN A 423 19.25 6.79 7.55
N LYS A 424 19.46 6.29 6.34
CA LYS A 424 19.90 4.93 6.03
C LYS A 424 21.11 4.99 5.13
N LEU A 425 22.25 4.60 5.67
CA LEU A 425 23.47 4.37 4.89
C LEU A 425 23.68 2.87 4.74
N ALA A 426 23.67 2.35 3.54
CA ALA A 426 23.82 0.92 3.31
C ALA A 426 24.86 0.60 2.24
N LEU A 427 25.69 -0.39 2.52
CA LEU A 427 26.58 -1.04 1.57
C LEU A 427 26.02 -2.43 1.27
N TYR A 428 25.98 -2.81 0.00
CA TYR A 428 25.48 -4.10 -0.43
C TYR A 428 26.25 -4.63 -1.64
N PHE A 429 26.18 -5.95 -1.82
CA PHE A 429 26.77 -6.62 -2.98
C PHE A 429 25.90 -7.79 -3.41
N THR A 430 26.02 -8.17 -4.69
CA THR A 430 25.47 -9.42 -5.24
C THR A 430 26.47 -10.05 -6.18
N ASP A 431 26.40 -11.38 -6.29
CA ASP A 431 27.09 -12.15 -7.30
C ASP A 431 26.16 -13.23 -7.87
N GLU A 432 26.07 -13.29 -9.19
CA GLU A 432 25.48 -14.41 -9.92
C GLU A 432 26.61 -15.28 -10.46
N TRP A 433 26.81 -16.45 -9.83
CA TRP A 433 27.87 -17.38 -10.18
C TRP A 433 27.33 -18.56 -10.96
N LYS A 434 27.78 -18.71 -12.21
CA LYS A 434 27.53 -19.89 -13.05
C LYS A 434 28.60 -20.94 -12.74
N VAL A 435 28.41 -21.72 -11.67
CA VAL A 435 29.38 -22.76 -11.23
C VAL A 435 29.61 -23.79 -12.32
N SER A 436 28.56 -24.18 -13.03
CA SER A 436 28.59 -25.07 -14.18
C SER A 436 27.38 -24.81 -15.08
N PRO A 437 27.30 -25.44 -16.27
CA PRO A 437 26.11 -25.36 -17.13
C PRO A 437 24.83 -25.83 -16.45
N LYS A 438 24.95 -26.68 -15.41
CA LYS A 438 23.81 -27.22 -14.65
C LYS A 438 23.55 -26.51 -13.32
N PHE A 439 24.53 -25.80 -12.78
CA PHE A 439 24.43 -25.26 -11.42
C PHE A 439 24.73 -23.75 -11.39
N LYS A 440 23.79 -22.99 -10.88
CA LYS A 440 23.88 -21.55 -10.67
C LYS A 440 23.64 -21.22 -9.19
N VAL A 441 24.39 -20.26 -8.71
CA VAL A 441 24.27 -19.68 -7.37
C VAL A 441 24.11 -18.17 -7.50
N PHE A 442 23.11 -17.62 -6.87
CA PHE A 442 23.02 -16.18 -6.65
C PHE A 442 23.11 -15.91 -5.16
N TYR A 443 23.98 -15.02 -4.75
CA TYR A 443 24.12 -14.64 -3.35
C TYR A 443 24.40 -13.16 -3.22
N GLY A 444 24.01 -12.61 -2.08
CA GLY A 444 24.23 -11.20 -1.79
C GLY A 444 24.08 -10.89 -0.32
N GLY A 445 24.60 -9.72 0.05
CA GLY A 445 24.54 -9.22 1.39
C GLY A 445 24.35 -7.70 1.42
N ARG A 446 23.73 -7.21 2.46
CA ARG A 446 23.50 -5.80 2.75
C ARG A 446 23.79 -5.53 4.22
N LEU A 447 24.50 -4.46 4.50
CA LEU A 447 24.70 -3.91 5.82
C LEU A 447 24.21 -2.46 5.81
N GLU A 448 23.31 -2.11 6.74
CA GLU A 448 22.65 -0.80 6.78
C GLU A 448 22.80 -0.18 8.15
N TYR A 449 23.42 0.98 8.22
CA TYR A 449 23.36 1.85 9.38
C TYR A 449 22.12 2.72 9.31
N TYR A 450 21.24 2.59 10.30
CA TYR A 450 19.99 3.31 10.45
C TYR A 450 20.08 4.27 11.61
N ARG A 451 19.83 5.55 11.38
CA ARG A 451 19.73 6.58 12.41
C ARG A 451 18.40 7.30 12.29
N MET A 452 17.73 7.48 13.41
CA MET A 452 16.51 8.27 13.53
C MET A 452 16.69 9.28 14.68
N SER A 453 16.23 10.51 14.45
CA SER A 453 16.10 11.53 15.50
C SER A 453 14.76 12.24 15.31
N ALA A 454 13.91 12.19 16.31
CA ALA A 454 12.56 12.75 16.27
C ALA A 454 12.21 13.45 17.59
N GLU A 455 11.50 14.55 17.45
CA GLU A 455 10.73 15.19 18.50
C GLU A 455 9.30 14.65 18.40
N GLN A 456 8.79 14.09 19.49
CA GLN A 456 7.44 13.50 19.57
C GLN A 456 6.79 13.82 20.91
N ILE A 457 5.47 13.69 21.00
CA ILE A 457 4.79 13.88 22.27
C ILE A 457 5.16 12.79 23.27
N SER A 458 5.25 13.21 24.55
CA SER A 458 5.61 12.33 25.66
C SER A 458 4.42 11.64 26.31
N THR A 459 3.22 12.18 26.13
CA THR A 459 2.01 11.75 26.86
C THR A 459 1.04 11.07 25.91
N PRO A 460 0.60 9.84 26.21
CA PRO A 460 -0.42 9.17 25.43
C PRO A 460 -1.81 9.67 25.85
N ARG A 461 -2.72 9.74 24.91
CA ARG A 461 -4.17 9.78 25.03
C ARG A 461 -4.77 10.71 26.09
N PHE A 462 -5.26 11.85 25.67
CA PHE A 462 -6.14 12.72 26.45
C PHE A 462 -6.95 13.58 25.49
N SER A 463 -8.03 14.13 26.03
CA SER A 463 -8.96 15.00 25.34
C SER A 463 -8.43 16.44 25.27
N GLY A 464 -8.72 17.17 24.19
CA GLY A 464 -8.39 18.58 24.06
C GLY A 464 -6.90 18.89 23.95
N PHE A 465 -6.17 18.15 23.17
CA PHE A 465 -4.71 18.25 23.04
C PHE A 465 -4.23 19.49 22.29
N HIS A 466 -3.22 20.16 22.85
CA HIS A 466 -2.28 21.05 22.14
C HIS A 466 -0.95 21.11 22.89
N MET A 467 0.12 21.52 22.23
CA MET A 467 1.43 21.66 22.88
C MET A 467 1.43 22.79 23.92
N GLY A 468 2.03 22.56 25.09
CA GLY A 468 2.09 23.49 26.20
C GLY A 468 1.07 23.19 27.31
N ASN A 469 0.89 24.13 28.24
CA ASN A 469 -0.06 23.99 29.34
C ASN A 469 -1.44 24.49 28.92
N TYR A 470 -2.47 23.75 29.29
CA TYR A 470 -3.86 24.12 29.06
C TYR A 470 -4.77 23.40 30.07
N ASN A 471 -5.98 23.92 30.24
CA ASN A 471 -7.00 23.30 31.07
C ASN A 471 -8.08 22.65 30.19
N THR A 472 -8.51 21.46 30.57
CA THR A 472 -9.78 20.92 30.14
C THR A 472 -10.77 20.99 31.27
N TYR A 473 -12.03 21.09 30.92
CA TYR A 473 -13.14 21.24 31.85
C TYR A 473 -14.13 20.08 31.70
N ALA A 474 -14.70 19.62 32.78
CA ALA A 474 -15.72 18.60 32.78
C ALA A 474 -16.77 18.91 33.84
N THR A 475 -18.04 18.58 33.62
CA THR A 475 -19.08 18.67 34.62
C THR A 475 -19.07 17.39 35.46
N ALA A 476 -18.88 17.53 36.77
CA ALA A 476 -18.99 16.43 37.72
C ALA A 476 -20.44 15.99 37.92
N ALA A 477 -20.64 14.81 38.52
CA ALA A 477 -21.98 14.26 38.75
C ALA A 477 -22.89 15.15 39.66
N ASP A 478 -22.28 16.00 40.48
CA ASP A 478 -22.96 16.98 41.32
C ASP A 478 -23.25 18.33 40.62
N GLY A 479 -22.92 18.44 39.33
CA GLY A 479 -23.11 19.64 38.53
C GLY A 479 -21.97 20.67 38.67
N SER A 480 -20.95 20.43 39.48
CA SER A 480 -19.80 21.32 39.61
C SER A 480 -18.89 21.21 38.38
N VAL A 481 -18.18 22.31 38.09
CA VAL A 481 -17.19 22.34 37.03
C VAL A 481 -15.81 21.95 37.56
N VAL A 482 -15.24 20.92 37.02
CA VAL A 482 -13.87 20.46 37.37
C VAL A 482 -12.92 20.82 36.25
N ALA A 483 -11.92 21.62 36.60
CA ALA A 483 -10.78 21.92 35.70
C ALA A 483 -9.65 20.91 35.88
N THR A 484 -9.17 20.37 34.79
CA THR A 484 -7.97 19.51 34.79
C THR A 484 -6.87 20.19 34.00
N GLU A 485 -5.76 20.47 34.65
CA GLU A 485 -4.57 21.02 33.99
C GLU A 485 -3.81 19.91 33.26
N HIS A 486 -3.41 20.20 32.04
CA HIS A 486 -2.61 19.34 31.21
C HIS A 486 -1.32 20.08 30.79
N SER A 487 -0.22 19.37 30.76
CA SER A 487 1.04 19.83 30.19
C SER A 487 1.52 18.84 29.18
N ILE A 488 1.81 19.32 27.97
CA ILE A 488 2.27 18.49 26.86
C ILE A 488 3.59 19.01 26.35
N GLU A 489 4.57 18.18 26.50
CA GLU A 489 5.92 18.46 26.04
C GLU A 489 6.32 17.44 25.00
N ALA A 490 7.05 17.89 24.00
CA ALA A 490 7.72 16.99 23.09
C ALA A 490 8.99 16.47 23.74
N LYS A 491 9.23 15.17 23.58
CA LYS A 491 10.51 14.54 23.96
C LYS A 491 11.32 14.24 22.71
N ASN A 492 12.63 14.33 22.85
CA ASN A 492 13.56 13.92 21.81
C ASN A 492 13.87 12.44 21.92
N VAL A 493 13.72 11.72 20.80
CA VAL A 493 14.05 10.31 20.66
C VAL A 493 15.12 10.18 19.60
N THR A 494 16.25 9.58 19.94
CA THR A 494 17.31 9.25 18.98
C THR A 494 17.60 7.77 19.04
N LYS A 495 17.67 7.12 17.89
CA LYS A 495 17.97 5.70 17.75
C LYS A 495 19.02 5.51 16.65
N ASP A 496 20.07 4.76 16.99
CA ASP A 496 21.14 4.34 16.07
C ASP A 496 21.19 2.82 16.07
N LYS A 497 21.03 2.20 14.91
CA LYS A 497 20.94 0.75 14.78
C LYS A 497 21.60 0.24 13.52
N LEU A 498 22.06 -1.01 13.57
CA LEU A 498 22.58 -1.73 12.44
C LEU A 498 21.57 -2.78 11.98
N ASN A 499 21.14 -2.69 10.73
CA ASN A 499 20.31 -3.68 10.03
C ASN A 499 21.19 -4.48 9.07
N TYR A 500 20.73 -5.67 8.71
CA TYR A 500 21.37 -6.49 7.70
C TYR A 500 20.35 -7.24 6.86
N ALA A 501 20.74 -7.60 5.64
CA ALA A 501 20.03 -8.57 4.83
C ALA A 501 21.03 -9.49 4.13
N ALA A 502 20.62 -10.71 3.86
CA ALA A 502 21.41 -11.68 3.08
C ALA A 502 20.48 -12.57 2.27
N THR A 503 20.94 -13.00 1.10
CA THR A 503 20.22 -13.95 0.26
C THR A 503 21.17 -14.98 -0.34
N LEU A 504 20.68 -16.22 -0.48
CA LEU A 504 21.34 -17.31 -1.19
C LEU A 504 20.27 -18.03 -2.02
N GLN A 505 20.46 -18.11 -3.32
CA GLN A 505 19.57 -18.83 -4.23
C GLN A 505 20.39 -19.85 -5.01
N LEU A 506 19.88 -21.07 -5.09
CA LEU A 506 20.51 -22.20 -5.74
C LEU A 506 19.59 -22.73 -6.83
N THR A 507 20.12 -22.96 -8.03
CA THR A 507 19.38 -23.61 -9.12
C THR A 507 20.22 -24.73 -9.69
N TYR A 508 19.65 -25.92 -9.73
CA TYR A 508 20.31 -27.10 -10.29
C TYR A 508 19.45 -27.76 -11.38
N ASN A 509 19.95 -27.80 -12.60
CA ASN A 509 19.31 -28.46 -13.72
C ASN A 509 19.68 -29.94 -13.73
N LEU A 510 18.77 -30.81 -13.31
CA LEU A 510 18.94 -32.26 -13.39
C LEU A 510 18.97 -32.72 -14.85
N THR A 511 18.02 -32.23 -15.63
CA THR A 511 17.93 -32.41 -17.08
C THR A 511 17.81 -31.05 -17.77
N ARG A 512 17.62 -31.02 -19.09
CA ARG A 512 17.30 -29.79 -19.84
C ARG A 512 15.91 -29.23 -19.48
N GLN A 513 15.02 -30.07 -18.99
CA GLN A 513 13.63 -29.74 -18.75
C GLN A 513 13.30 -29.65 -17.26
N PHE A 514 13.99 -30.37 -16.39
CA PHE A 514 13.67 -30.50 -14.99
C PHE A 514 14.83 -30.09 -14.09
N GLY A 515 14.53 -29.39 -13.01
CA GLY A 515 15.54 -28.96 -12.04
C GLY A 515 14.95 -28.67 -10.66
N LEU A 516 15.87 -28.32 -9.76
CA LEU A 516 15.63 -27.98 -8.38
C LEU A 516 15.99 -26.52 -8.13
N THR A 517 15.25 -25.86 -7.26
CA THR A 517 15.57 -24.51 -6.77
C THR A 517 15.44 -24.45 -5.26
N ALA A 518 16.29 -23.66 -4.62
CA ALA A 518 16.22 -23.31 -3.22
C ALA A 518 16.59 -21.85 -3.03
N ASP A 519 15.95 -21.19 -2.06
CA ASP A 519 16.17 -19.77 -1.75
C ASP A 519 16.11 -19.60 -0.21
N ALA A 520 17.09 -18.92 0.34
CA ALA A 520 17.13 -18.52 1.73
C ALA A 520 17.46 -17.02 1.80
N THR A 521 16.55 -16.23 2.29
CA THR A 521 16.69 -14.77 2.41
C THR A 521 16.33 -14.34 3.83
N ILE A 522 17.09 -13.42 4.38
CA ILE A 522 16.81 -12.80 5.69
C ILE A 522 16.98 -11.29 5.56
N ALA A 523 16.07 -10.53 6.17
CA ALA A 523 16.23 -9.10 6.35
C ALA A 523 15.82 -8.68 7.76
N THR A 524 16.43 -7.60 8.23
CA THR A 524 16.14 -7.03 9.54
C THR A 524 15.84 -5.54 9.44
N ARG A 525 14.95 -5.05 10.32
CA ARG A 525 14.68 -3.63 10.48
C ARG A 525 14.34 -3.27 11.93
N PHE A 526 14.43 -2.02 12.26
CA PHE A 526 13.87 -1.42 13.47
C PHE A 526 12.68 -0.53 13.13
N PRO A 527 11.81 -0.19 14.10
CA PRO A 527 10.73 0.76 13.91
C PRO A 527 11.23 2.08 13.31
N ARG A 528 10.51 2.60 12.31
CA ARG A 528 10.84 3.81 11.55
C ARG A 528 10.20 5.05 12.19
N ILE A 529 10.60 6.24 11.75
CA ILE A 529 10.02 7.51 12.21
C ILE A 529 8.51 7.58 12.04
N SER A 530 7.97 6.99 10.97
CA SER A 530 6.52 6.92 10.73
C SER A 530 5.76 6.07 11.75
N GLU A 531 6.43 5.12 12.40
CA GLU A 531 5.86 4.27 13.46
C GLU A 531 5.90 4.99 14.84
N TYR A 532 6.48 6.18 14.90
CA TYR A 532 6.50 7.07 16.07
C TYR A 532 5.41 8.14 16.04
N ALA A 533 4.48 8.08 15.09
CA ALA A 533 3.26 8.85 15.15
C ALA A 533 2.49 8.51 16.45
N GLY A 534 1.93 9.52 17.10
CA GLY A 534 1.37 9.35 18.43
C GLY A 534 2.44 9.13 19.50
N THR A 535 2.30 8.10 20.32
CA THR A 535 3.22 7.81 21.42
C THR A 535 4.49 7.08 21.01
N GLY A 536 4.46 6.51 19.80
CA GLY A 536 5.55 5.66 19.29
C GLY A 536 5.76 4.36 20.08
N PRO A 537 6.66 3.51 19.63
CA PRO A 537 7.07 2.32 20.37
C PRO A 537 7.75 2.70 21.69
N THR A 538 7.41 1.97 22.74
CA THR A 538 8.16 2.03 24.00
C THR A 538 9.56 1.45 23.81
N GLU A 539 10.47 1.67 24.78
CA GLU A 539 11.81 1.05 24.74
C GLU A 539 11.71 -0.50 24.69
N GLU A 540 10.73 -1.06 25.35
CA GLU A 540 10.47 -2.50 25.34
C GLU A 540 9.99 -3.00 23.97
N GLN A 541 9.20 -2.21 23.27
CA GLN A 541 8.69 -2.49 21.91
C GLN A 541 9.71 -2.18 20.82
N TYR A 542 10.73 -1.38 21.10
CA TYR A 542 11.76 -1.01 20.13
C TYR A 542 12.74 -2.16 19.90
N LYS A 543 12.26 -3.21 19.28
CA LYS A 543 13.01 -4.45 18.99
C LYS A 543 13.29 -4.59 17.50
N ARG A 544 14.34 -5.33 17.19
CA ARG A 544 14.66 -5.69 15.81
C ARG A 544 13.60 -6.63 15.26
N VAL A 545 12.91 -6.23 14.21
CA VAL A 545 12.08 -7.11 13.39
C VAL A 545 12.99 -7.93 12.47
N THR A 546 12.82 -9.23 12.46
CA THR A 546 13.58 -10.14 11.60
C THR A 546 12.60 -10.93 10.75
N ILE A 547 12.88 -10.99 9.44
CA ILE A 547 12.04 -11.67 8.46
C ILE A 547 12.92 -12.67 7.70
N PRO A 548 12.97 -13.96 8.10
CA PRO A 548 13.52 -15.05 7.30
C PRO A 548 12.47 -15.54 6.30
N LEU A 549 12.91 -15.77 5.06
CA LEU A 549 12.17 -16.41 3.97
C LEU A 549 13.00 -17.57 3.45
N ILE A 550 12.46 -18.77 3.49
CA ILE A 550 13.09 -19.99 2.99
C ILE A 550 12.14 -20.66 2.01
N ARG A 551 12.62 -20.96 0.82
CA ARG A 551 11.84 -21.65 -0.21
C ARG A 551 12.64 -22.79 -0.81
N GLY A 552 11.96 -23.85 -1.20
CA GLY A 552 12.57 -24.94 -1.92
C GLY A 552 11.56 -25.65 -2.80
N GLY A 553 11.98 -26.09 -3.97
CA GLY A 553 11.04 -26.70 -4.89
C GLY A 553 11.67 -27.21 -6.18
N ILE A 554 10.79 -27.49 -7.10
CA ILE A 554 11.10 -28.04 -8.42
C ILE A 554 10.61 -27.09 -9.51
N PHE A 555 11.23 -27.18 -10.67
CA PHE A 555 10.74 -26.58 -11.88
C PHE A 555 10.79 -27.57 -13.05
N TYR A 556 9.85 -27.40 -13.96
CA TYR A 556 9.80 -28.17 -15.20
C TYR A 556 9.47 -27.24 -16.37
N LYS A 557 10.19 -27.42 -17.48
CA LYS A 557 9.99 -26.60 -18.67
C LYS A 557 10.08 -27.44 -19.94
N ASN A 558 9.12 -27.22 -20.82
CA ASN A 558 9.15 -27.71 -22.19
C ASN A 558 8.60 -26.63 -23.17
N ASP A 559 8.23 -26.99 -24.39
CA ASP A 559 7.82 -26.03 -25.40
C ASP A 559 6.46 -25.36 -25.11
N TRP A 560 5.61 -25.97 -24.29
CA TRP A 560 4.25 -25.51 -24.03
C TRP A 560 3.96 -25.20 -22.56
N ILE A 561 4.79 -25.60 -21.62
CA ILE A 561 4.62 -25.32 -20.19
C ILE A 561 5.95 -24.99 -19.52
N ASP A 562 5.93 -23.95 -18.69
CA ASP A 562 6.96 -23.61 -17.74
C ASP A 562 6.34 -23.59 -16.34
N LEU A 563 6.69 -24.55 -15.51
CA LEU A 563 6.06 -24.80 -14.21
C LEU A 563 7.09 -24.73 -13.10
N SER A 564 6.74 -24.04 -12.02
CA SER A 564 7.47 -24.08 -10.75
C SER A 564 6.55 -24.43 -9.58
N SER A 565 7.04 -25.25 -8.67
CA SER A 565 6.29 -25.62 -7.45
C SER A 565 7.22 -25.57 -6.26
N MET A 566 6.88 -24.75 -5.26
CA MET A 566 7.74 -24.43 -4.13
C MET A 566 7.01 -24.48 -2.80
N VAL A 567 7.64 -25.06 -1.80
CA VAL A 567 7.29 -24.92 -0.38
C VAL A 567 7.99 -23.67 0.15
N THR A 568 7.28 -22.87 0.91
CA THR A 568 7.75 -21.59 1.46
C THR A 568 7.54 -21.55 2.96
N TYR A 569 8.57 -21.19 3.70
CA TYR A 569 8.49 -20.78 5.10
C TYR A 569 8.88 -19.31 5.18
N ILE A 570 8.02 -18.48 5.79
CA ILE A 570 8.31 -17.09 6.11
C ILE A 570 7.84 -16.78 7.52
N SER A 571 8.60 -15.94 8.22
CA SER A 571 8.16 -15.44 9.53
C SER A 571 8.49 -13.95 9.69
N LYS A 572 7.81 -13.28 10.63
CA LYS A 572 8.09 -11.91 11.04
C LYS A 572 8.05 -11.84 12.54
N SER A 573 9.18 -11.48 13.16
CA SER A 573 9.30 -11.37 14.60
C SER A 573 8.95 -9.97 15.11
N ASN A 574 8.66 -9.88 16.42
CA ASN A 574 8.49 -8.63 17.14
C ASN A 574 7.48 -7.67 16.50
N ASN A 575 6.35 -8.21 16.00
CA ASN A 575 5.20 -7.38 15.65
C ASN A 575 4.60 -6.81 16.95
N ILE A 576 4.07 -5.60 16.85
CA ILE A 576 3.47 -4.89 17.98
C ILE A 576 1.97 -4.83 17.78
N ASP A 577 1.20 -5.12 18.83
CA ASP A 577 -0.24 -4.92 18.87
C ASP A 577 -0.66 -4.38 20.24
N GLN A 578 -1.87 -3.86 20.32
CA GLN A 578 -2.45 -3.28 21.51
C GLN A 578 -3.91 -3.72 21.63
N GLN A 579 -4.25 -4.37 22.74
CA GLN A 579 -5.61 -4.82 23.02
C GLN A 579 -6.17 -4.09 24.24
N ASN A 580 -7.41 -3.62 24.12
CA ASN A 580 -8.16 -3.04 25.21
C ASN A 580 -9.06 -4.11 25.82
N LEU A 581 -8.80 -4.48 27.06
CA LEU A 581 -9.56 -5.48 27.81
C LEU A 581 -10.46 -4.76 28.80
N THR A 582 -11.78 -4.95 28.67
CA THR A 582 -12.75 -4.40 29.60
C THR A 582 -13.25 -5.49 30.54
N LYS A 583 -13.22 -5.22 31.83
CA LYS A 583 -13.72 -6.14 32.84
C LYS A 583 -15.21 -6.43 32.64
N PRO A 584 -15.63 -7.71 32.55
CA PRO A 584 -17.02 -8.06 32.33
C PRO A 584 -17.97 -7.41 33.34
N GLY A 585 -19.05 -6.81 32.85
CA GLY A 585 -20.07 -6.16 33.68
C GLY A 585 -19.69 -4.79 34.28
N THR A 586 -18.53 -4.22 33.86
CA THR A 586 -18.07 -2.91 34.33
C THR A 586 -17.57 -2.04 33.19
N THR A 587 -17.22 -0.79 33.48
CA THR A 587 -16.53 0.12 32.56
C THR A 587 -15.02 0.14 32.77
N GLU A 588 -14.46 -0.64 33.72
CA GLU A 588 -13.04 -0.70 33.98
C GLU A 588 -12.32 -1.35 32.78
N GLY A 589 -11.53 -0.55 32.06
CA GLY A 589 -10.73 -0.99 30.92
C GLY A 589 -9.24 -0.92 31.22
N LYS A 590 -8.48 -1.92 30.75
CA LYS A 590 -7.02 -1.90 30.75
C LYS A 590 -6.48 -2.22 29.37
N THR A 591 -5.49 -1.46 28.96
CA THR A 591 -4.77 -1.69 27.72
C THR A 591 -3.57 -2.60 27.96
N VAL A 592 -3.44 -3.65 27.17
CA VAL A 592 -2.28 -4.53 27.15
C VAL A 592 -1.52 -4.37 25.84
N LEU A 593 -0.20 -4.22 25.96
CA LEU A 593 0.73 -4.20 24.84
C LEU A 593 1.22 -5.62 24.57
N LEU A 594 1.24 -6.02 23.31
CA LEU A 594 1.67 -7.35 22.88
C LEU A 594 2.86 -7.21 21.92
N ILE A 595 3.83 -8.08 22.10
CA ILE A 595 4.92 -8.30 21.16
C ILE A 595 4.81 -9.76 20.71
N TYR A 596 4.55 -9.98 19.44
CA TYR A 596 4.24 -11.30 18.91
C TYR A 596 4.97 -11.57 17.60
N ASN A 597 4.92 -12.80 17.16
CA ASN A 597 5.50 -13.21 15.89
C ASN A 597 4.43 -13.80 14.97
N ILE A 598 4.72 -13.81 13.68
CA ILE A 598 3.91 -14.51 12.67
C ILE A 598 4.81 -15.55 12.01
N GLN A 599 4.26 -16.74 11.78
CA GLN A 599 4.91 -17.81 11.04
C GLN A 599 3.96 -18.35 9.99
N THR A 600 4.44 -18.47 8.76
CA THR A 600 3.65 -18.99 7.64
C THR A 600 4.40 -20.09 6.94
N LEU A 601 3.75 -21.26 6.84
CA LEU A 601 4.14 -22.32 5.94
C LEU A 601 3.19 -22.31 4.76
N GLY A 602 3.72 -22.33 3.54
CA GLY A 602 2.95 -22.25 2.32
C GLY A 602 3.49 -23.17 1.24
N TRP A 603 2.66 -23.37 0.24
CA TRP A 603 3.00 -24.05 -1.00
C TRP A 603 2.43 -23.27 -2.17
N THR A 604 3.28 -22.93 -3.14
CA THR A 604 2.89 -22.19 -4.33
C THR A 604 3.32 -22.95 -5.58
N THR A 605 2.39 -23.11 -6.51
CA THR A 605 2.65 -23.60 -7.86
C THR A 605 2.28 -22.53 -8.85
N SER A 606 3.20 -22.19 -9.75
CA SER A 606 3.00 -21.23 -10.84
C SER A 606 3.33 -21.91 -12.16
N ALA A 607 2.53 -21.64 -13.20
CA ALA A 607 2.74 -22.18 -14.52
C ALA A 607 2.44 -21.14 -15.61
N GLU A 608 3.34 -21.05 -16.60
CA GLU A 608 3.09 -20.41 -17.90
C GLU A 608 2.74 -21.49 -18.90
N ILE A 609 1.59 -21.42 -19.52
CA ILE A 609 1.02 -22.48 -20.35
C ILE A 609 0.74 -21.91 -21.75
N ASN A 610 1.39 -22.46 -22.78
CA ASN A 610 1.29 -22.04 -24.16
C ASN A 610 1.04 -23.28 -25.04
N PRO A 611 -0.14 -23.93 -24.95
CA PRO A 611 -0.39 -25.24 -25.60
C PRO A 611 -0.46 -25.14 -27.12
N PHE A 612 -0.74 -23.95 -27.66
CA PHE A 612 -0.74 -23.64 -29.09
C PHE A 612 -0.39 -22.17 -29.34
N LYS A 613 -0.02 -21.83 -30.55
CA LYS A 613 0.69 -20.57 -30.92
C LYS A 613 0.03 -19.28 -30.45
N ASN A 614 -1.28 -19.22 -30.37
CA ASN A 614 -2.04 -17.99 -30.11
C ASN A 614 -2.62 -17.92 -28.69
N PHE A 615 -2.39 -18.93 -27.86
CA PHE A 615 -2.92 -18.99 -26.51
C PHE A 615 -1.79 -18.93 -25.47
N HIS A 616 -1.96 -18.07 -24.49
CA HIS A 616 -1.07 -17.90 -23.35
C HIS A 616 -1.90 -17.90 -22.08
N MET A 617 -1.45 -18.57 -21.04
CA MET A 617 -2.09 -18.55 -19.73
C MET A 617 -1.04 -18.58 -18.62
N HIS A 618 -1.08 -17.59 -17.75
CA HIS A 618 -0.46 -17.69 -16.44
C HIS A 618 -1.45 -18.33 -15.47
N ALA A 619 -1.00 -19.31 -14.68
CA ALA A 619 -1.78 -19.93 -13.62
C ALA A 619 -0.97 -19.98 -12.34
N LEU A 620 -1.57 -19.60 -11.22
CA LEU A 620 -0.95 -19.66 -9.90
C LEU A 620 -1.92 -20.22 -8.88
N PHE A 621 -1.45 -21.15 -8.06
CA PHE A 621 -2.13 -21.65 -6.88
C PHE A 621 -1.21 -21.47 -5.67
N THR A 622 -1.74 -20.92 -4.58
CA THR A 622 -1.06 -20.82 -3.29
C THR A 622 -1.97 -21.35 -2.19
N TYR A 623 -1.44 -22.25 -1.38
CA TYR A 623 -1.96 -22.59 -0.07
C TYR A 623 -0.98 -22.13 1.00
N GLN A 624 -1.46 -21.41 2.02
CA GLN A 624 -0.63 -20.88 3.10
C GLN A 624 -1.35 -20.93 4.44
N LYS A 625 -0.58 -21.14 5.50
CA LYS A 625 -1.09 -21.19 6.87
C LYS A 625 -0.33 -20.17 7.74
N PRO A 626 -0.73 -18.90 7.73
CA PRO A 626 -0.17 -17.87 8.61
C PRO A 626 -0.73 -18.03 10.02
N VAL A 627 0.12 -18.13 11.03
CA VAL A 627 -0.29 -18.30 12.43
C VAL A 627 0.41 -17.32 13.34
N TYR A 628 -0.31 -16.85 14.35
CA TYR A 628 0.27 -16.07 15.45
C TYR A 628 1.14 -16.96 16.33
N LYS A 629 2.25 -16.42 16.81
CA LYS A 629 3.15 -17.04 17.80
C LYS A 629 3.47 -16.03 18.90
N ASN A 630 3.50 -16.51 20.14
CA ASN A 630 3.71 -15.66 21.32
C ASN A 630 2.66 -14.56 21.50
N TYR A 631 1.47 -14.72 20.90
CA TYR A 631 0.37 -13.78 21.02
C TYR A 631 -0.44 -14.10 22.29
N ASN A 632 0.09 -13.74 23.44
CA ASN A 632 -0.55 -13.92 24.74
C ASN A 632 -0.15 -12.81 25.70
N ALA A 633 -1.11 -12.30 26.44
CA ALA A 633 -0.92 -11.35 27.53
C ALA A 633 -2.09 -11.39 28.50
N SER A 634 -1.92 -10.82 29.68
CA SER A 634 -2.98 -10.71 30.68
C SER A 634 -2.88 -9.40 31.44
N VAL A 635 -4.01 -8.92 31.93
CA VAL A 635 -4.13 -7.78 32.82
C VAL A 635 -4.85 -8.21 34.11
N THR A 636 -4.50 -7.61 35.23
CA THR A 636 -5.19 -7.78 36.48
C THR A 636 -5.93 -6.49 36.81
N PHE A 637 -7.24 -6.57 37.04
CA PHE A 637 -8.10 -5.44 37.39
C PHE A 637 -7.95 -5.04 38.88
N SER A 638 -8.62 -3.96 39.24
CA SER A 638 -8.52 -3.37 40.60
C SER A 638 -8.93 -4.31 41.72
N ASP A 639 -9.83 -5.25 41.46
CA ASP A 639 -10.33 -6.26 42.41
C ASP A 639 -9.51 -7.56 42.43
N GLY A 640 -8.39 -7.61 41.70
CA GLY A 640 -7.54 -8.80 41.58
C GLY A 640 -7.96 -9.82 40.54
N GLN A 641 -9.11 -9.63 39.85
CA GLN A 641 -9.48 -10.51 38.73
C GLN A 641 -8.54 -10.30 37.55
N SER A 642 -8.14 -11.39 36.91
CA SER A 642 -7.29 -11.35 35.71
C SER A 642 -8.05 -11.73 34.46
N MET A 643 -7.81 -11.01 33.39
CA MET A 643 -8.31 -11.32 32.05
C MET A 643 -7.15 -11.40 31.07
N GLY A 644 -7.14 -12.43 30.23
CA GLY A 644 -6.08 -12.65 29.25
C GLY A 644 -6.58 -12.64 27.82
N VAL A 645 -5.67 -12.35 26.92
CA VAL A 645 -5.82 -12.59 25.49
C VAL A 645 -4.80 -13.66 25.06
N ASN A 646 -5.26 -14.65 24.30
CA ASN A 646 -4.41 -15.68 23.74
C ASN A 646 -4.88 -16.05 22.34
N ALA A 647 -4.07 -15.74 21.35
CA ALA A 647 -4.27 -16.12 19.96
C ALA A 647 -3.14 -17.00 19.41
N ASN A 648 -2.37 -17.67 20.29
CA ASN A 648 -1.30 -18.56 19.87
C ASN A 648 -1.82 -19.66 18.95
N ASN A 649 -1.13 -19.85 17.80
CA ASN A 649 -1.45 -20.81 16.75
C ASN A 649 -2.78 -20.56 16.01
N MET A 650 -3.51 -19.49 16.33
CA MET A 650 -4.65 -19.04 15.52
C MET A 650 -4.17 -18.47 14.19
N ILE A 651 -5.00 -18.62 13.17
CA ILE A 651 -4.74 -18.05 11.83
C ILE A 651 -4.74 -16.53 11.92
N VAL A 652 -3.75 -15.92 11.28
CA VAL A 652 -3.65 -14.45 11.21
C VAL A 652 -4.85 -13.91 10.45
N LYS A 653 -5.53 -12.93 11.04
CA LYS A 653 -6.70 -12.30 10.44
C LYS A 653 -6.36 -11.59 9.13
N GLU A 654 -7.35 -11.48 8.25
CA GLU A 654 -7.29 -10.81 6.95
C GLU A 654 -6.33 -11.43 5.92
N ILE A 655 -5.62 -12.51 6.24
CA ILE A 655 -4.76 -13.22 5.30
C ILE A 655 -5.49 -14.46 4.77
N PRO A 656 -5.79 -14.55 3.47
CA PRO A 656 -6.43 -15.71 2.89
C PRO A 656 -5.46 -16.91 2.86
N GLN A 657 -5.98 -18.11 3.17
CA GLN A 657 -5.18 -19.32 3.13
C GLN A 657 -5.06 -19.90 1.72
N VAL A 658 -5.98 -19.58 0.84
CA VAL A 658 -5.99 -20.06 -0.56
C VAL A 658 -6.03 -18.88 -1.49
N LEU A 659 -5.13 -18.88 -2.47
CA LEU A 659 -5.06 -17.90 -3.55
C LEU A 659 -4.97 -18.64 -4.88
N ILE A 660 -5.77 -18.21 -5.87
CA ILE A 660 -5.71 -18.72 -7.25
C ILE A 660 -5.63 -17.53 -8.19
N GLU A 661 -4.74 -17.58 -9.16
CA GLU A 661 -4.68 -16.61 -10.26
C GLU A 661 -4.71 -17.39 -11.58
N LEU A 662 -5.56 -16.95 -12.52
CA LEU A 662 -5.66 -17.50 -13.86
C LEU A 662 -5.77 -16.33 -14.85
N ASP A 663 -4.78 -16.18 -15.71
CA ASP A 663 -4.68 -15.06 -16.65
C ASP A 663 -4.61 -15.60 -18.11
N PRO A 664 -5.71 -16.16 -18.69
CA PRO A 664 -5.72 -16.57 -20.08
C PRO A 664 -5.75 -15.38 -21.03
N LYS A 665 -4.99 -15.48 -22.12
CA LYS A 665 -4.92 -14.54 -23.22
C LYS A 665 -4.95 -15.28 -24.54
N TYR A 666 -5.72 -14.77 -25.50
CA TYR A 666 -5.82 -15.32 -26.84
C TYR A 666 -5.58 -14.26 -27.89
N ASP A 667 -4.58 -14.47 -28.74
CA ASP A 667 -4.28 -13.64 -29.90
C ASP A 667 -5.19 -14.04 -31.08
N ILE A 668 -6.34 -13.36 -31.22
CA ILE A 668 -7.33 -13.61 -32.29
C ILE A 668 -6.67 -13.35 -33.64
N THR A 669 -5.92 -12.27 -33.73
CA THR A 669 -5.07 -11.93 -34.88
C THR A 669 -3.74 -11.36 -34.38
N LYS A 670 -2.81 -11.04 -35.27
CA LYS A 670 -1.55 -10.34 -34.89
C LYS A 670 -1.79 -8.97 -34.25
N ASN A 671 -2.95 -8.38 -34.47
CA ASN A 671 -3.27 -7.02 -34.05
C ASN A 671 -4.45 -6.98 -33.05
N LEU A 672 -5.12 -8.09 -32.79
CA LEU A 672 -6.30 -8.17 -31.93
C LEU A 672 -6.13 -9.31 -30.94
N ASN A 673 -6.20 -9.01 -29.65
CA ASN A 673 -6.20 -10.01 -28.59
C ASN A 673 -7.33 -9.78 -27.59
N ALA A 674 -7.75 -10.89 -26.97
CA ALA A 674 -8.64 -10.90 -25.83
C ALA A 674 -7.92 -11.53 -24.64
N TRP A 675 -8.22 -11.02 -23.45
CA TRP A 675 -7.61 -11.50 -22.23
C TRP A 675 -8.62 -11.49 -21.09
N LEU A 676 -8.41 -12.38 -20.12
CA LEU A 676 -9.14 -12.43 -18.85
C LEU A 676 -8.13 -12.54 -17.71
N SER A 677 -8.57 -12.18 -16.51
CA SER A 677 -7.80 -12.39 -15.27
C SER A 677 -8.79 -12.72 -14.16
N PHE A 678 -8.63 -13.87 -13.56
CA PHE A 678 -9.43 -14.37 -12.45
C PHE A 678 -8.52 -14.53 -11.23
N ARG A 679 -8.91 -13.95 -10.10
CA ARG A 679 -8.19 -14.07 -8.84
C ARG A 679 -9.16 -14.46 -7.75
N TYR A 680 -8.94 -15.61 -7.16
CA TYR A 680 -9.69 -16.06 -6.00
C TYR A 680 -8.90 -15.81 -4.72
N PHE A 681 -9.54 -15.14 -3.80
CA PHE A 681 -9.08 -15.00 -2.41
C PHE A 681 -9.97 -15.85 -1.52
N GLY A 682 -9.39 -16.84 -0.85
CA GLY A 682 -10.11 -17.70 0.06
C GLY A 682 -10.64 -16.95 1.29
N LYS A 683 -11.36 -17.66 2.12
CA LYS A 683 -11.89 -17.15 3.39
C LYS A 683 -10.81 -16.46 4.23
N THR A 684 -11.17 -15.32 4.85
CA THR A 684 -10.32 -14.59 5.80
C THR A 684 -11.02 -14.46 7.15
N TYR A 685 -10.27 -14.66 8.23
CA TYR A 685 -10.80 -14.39 9.57
C TYR A 685 -10.81 -12.89 9.86
N ALA A 686 -11.87 -12.44 10.54
CA ALA A 686 -12.09 -11.04 10.91
C ALA A 686 -11.74 -10.76 12.38
N ASN A 687 -11.42 -11.78 13.17
CA ASN A 687 -11.06 -11.65 14.57
C ASN A 687 -9.96 -12.65 15.00
N LEU A 688 -9.37 -12.40 16.17
CA LEU A 688 -8.24 -13.18 16.71
C LEU A 688 -8.58 -14.62 17.07
N GLN A 689 -9.85 -14.95 17.37
CA GLN A 689 -10.30 -16.25 17.86
C GLN A 689 -10.86 -17.15 16.76
N GLU A 690 -10.66 -16.80 15.48
CA GLU A 690 -11.20 -17.53 14.31
C GLU A 690 -12.73 -17.77 14.38
N ALA A 691 -13.43 -16.92 15.11
CA ALA A 691 -14.87 -17.05 15.31
C ALA A 691 -15.69 -16.38 14.22
N LEU A 692 -15.20 -15.27 13.70
CA LEU A 692 -15.83 -14.47 12.66
C LEU A 692 -14.95 -14.43 11.43
N TYR A 693 -15.56 -14.48 10.26
CA TYR A 693 -14.85 -14.55 8.99
C TYR A 693 -15.68 -13.98 7.85
N PHE A 694 -15.02 -13.62 6.77
CA PHE A 694 -15.66 -13.34 5.48
C PHE A 694 -15.37 -14.48 4.51
N ASN A 695 -16.36 -14.84 3.69
CA ASN A 695 -16.22 -15.85 2.66
C ASN A 695 -15.23 -15.40 1.58
N GLY A 696 -14.65 -16.36 0.88
CA GLY A 696 -13.79 -16.06 -0.25
C GLY A 696 -14.56 -15.38 -1.40
N HIS A 697 -13.82 -14.64 -2.22
CA HIS A 697 -14.37 -13.89 -3.33
C HIS A 697 -13.45 -13.93 -4.56
N TRP A 698 -14.00 -13.59 -5.71
CA TRP A 698 -13.27 -13.44 -6.95
C TRP A 698 -13.06 -11.97 -7.29
N GLU A 699 -11.85 -11.61 -7.67
CA GLU A 699 -11.57 -10.40 -8.44
C GLU A 699 -11.42 -10.79 -9.92
N THR A 700 -12.20 -10.18 -10.80
CA THR A 700 -12.27 -10.59 -12.18
C THR A 700 -12.12 -9.43 -13.14
N PHE A 701 -11.29 -9.62 -14.15
CA PHE A 701 -10.98 -8.61 -15.15
C PHE A 701 -10.98 -9.25 -16.53
N GLY A 702 -11.17 -8.43 -17.56
CA GLY A 702 -11.02 -8.89 -18.93
C GLY A 702 -10.99 -7.72 -19.89
N GLY A 703 -10.62 -8.00 -21.12
CA GLY A 703 -10.59 -6.96 -22.12
C GLY A 703 -10.22 -7.45 -23.50
N ILE A 704 -10.36 -6.53 -24.44
CA ILE A 704 -9.95 -6.68 -25.83
C ILE A 704 -9.04 -5.52 -26.18
N ASN A 705 -7.87 -5.81 -26.76
CA ASN A 705 -6.93 -4.81 -27.25
C ASN A 705 -6.79 -4.97 -28.78
N TRP A 706 -6.95 -3.88 -29.49
CA TRP A 706 -6.83 -3.82 -30.93
C TRP A 706 -5.80 -2.77 -31.37
N ASN A 707 -4.70 -3.21 -31.95
CA ASN A 707 -3.75 -2.37 -32.66
C ASN A 707 -4.28 -2.14 -34.07
N VAL A 708 -5.10 -1.11 -34.28
CA VAL A 708 -5.69 -0.77 -35.59
C VAL A 708 -4.60 -0.65 -36.66
N ASN A 709 -3.53 0.01 -36.30
CA ASN A 709 -2.29 0.12 -37.07
C ASN A 709 -1.10 0.40 -36.15
N LYS A 710 0.10 0.70 -36.72
CA LYS A 710 1.31 0.99 -35.94
C LYS A 710 1.19 2.24 -35.04
N LYS A 711 0.24 3.14 -35.37
CA LYS A 711 0.07 4.43 -34.68
C LYS A 711 -1.14 4.47 -33.74
N LEU A 712 -2.18 3.70 -34.00
CA LEU A 712 -3.44 3.74 -33.27
C LEU A 712 -3.72 2.39 -32.62
N SER A 713 -3.97 2.40 -31.31
CA SER A 713 -4.47 1.29 -30.52
C SER A 713 -5.78 1.67 -29.83
N LEU A 714 -6.71 0.73 -29.75
CA LEU A 714 -7.98 0.84 -29.05
C LEU A 714 -8.10 -0.32 -28.07
N GLY A 715 -8.79 -0.08 -26.95
CA GLY A 715 -9.03 -1.11 -25.94
C GLY A 715 -10.37 -0.92 -25.25
N VAL A 716 -10.95 -2.05 -24.85
CA VAL A 716 -12.06 -2.11 -23.92
C VAL A 716 -11.66 -3.07 -22.82
N SER A 717 -11.80 -2.67 -21.58
CA SER A 717 -11.57 -3.52 -20.41
C SER A 717 -12.76 -3.48 -19.47
N VAL A 718 -12.94 -4.57 -18.74
CA VAL A 718 -13.98 -4.72 -17.73
C VAL A 718 -13.29 -5.08 -16.40
N ILE A 719 -13.65 -4.38 -15.35
CA ILE A 719 -13.20 -4.63 -13.98
C ILE A 719 -14.39 -5.19 -13.21
N ASN A 720 -14.16 -6.25 -12.42
CA ASN A 720 -15.16 -6.94 -11.62
C ASN A 720 -16.32 -7.48 -12.50
N ILE A 721 -15.98 -8.37 -13.44
CA ILE A 721 -16.92 -8.97 -14.41
C ILE A 721 -18.11 -9.63 -13.70
N PHE A 722 -17.90 -10.29 -12.56
CA PHE A 722 -18.94 -10.97 -11.79
C PHE A 722 -19.74 -10.02 -10.88
N ASN A 723 -19.35 -8.75 -10.81
CA ASN A 723 -19.92 -7.75 -9.90
C ASN A 723 -19.96 -8.23 -8.44
N GLU A 724 -18.90 -8.91 -8.03
CA GLU A 724 -18.71 -9.39 -6.67
C GLU A 724 -18.61 -8.20 -5.70
N LYS A 725 -19.20 -8.33 -4.54
CA LYS A 725 -19.09 -7.28 -3.52
C LYS A 725 -17.79 -7.36 -2.75
N GLY A 726 -17.27 -8.57 -2.50
CA GLY A 726 -15.97 -8.81 -1.87
C GLY A 726 -15.81 -8.07 -0.56
N ALA A 727 -16.83 -8.11 0.31
CA ALA A 727 -16.79 -7.44 1.59
C ALA A 727 -15.66 -7.96 2.45
N LYS A 728 -14.92 -7.05 3.06
CA LYS A 728 -13.80 -7.36 3.95
C LYS A 728 -13.65 -6.29 5.03
N GLY A 729 -12.89 -6.60 6.05
CA GLY A 729 -12.55 -5.66 7.12
C GLY A 729 -12.57 -6.30 8.50
N THR A 730 -12.25 -5.51 9.50
CA THR A 730 -12.32 -5.88 10.90
C THR A 730 -13.73 -5.66 11.41
N ILE A 731 -14.29 -6.65 12.13
CA ILE A 731 -15.57 -6.51 12.79
C ILE A 731 -15.32 -5.84 14.14
N SER A 732 -15.74 -4.58 14.27
CA SER A 732 -15.51 -3.78 15.47
C SER A 732 -16.04 -4.46 16.76
N GLY A 733 -15.23 -4.44 17.81
CA GLY A 733 -15.57 -5.02 19.11
C GLY A 733 -15.59 -6.56 19.15
N SER A 734 -15.09 -7.24 18.10
CA SER A 734 -15.16 -8.70 17.98
C SER A 734 -13.85 -9.41 18.24
N GLU A 735 -12.76 -8.73 18.51
CA GLU A 735 -11.40 -9.29 18.53
C GLU A 735 -11.26 -10.53 19.43
N LEU A 736 -11.91 -10.53 20.58
CA LEU A 736 -11.84 -11.62 21.56
C LEU A 736 -13.09 -12.52 21.58
N ILE A 737 -14.03 -12.33 20.67
CA ILE A 737 -15.25 -13.14 20.58
C ILE A 737 -14.87 -14.58 20.19
N THR A 738 -15.32 -15.51 20.98
CA THR A 738 -15.09 -16.95 20.79
C THR A 738 -16.11 -17.58 19.84
N LYS A 739 -15.84 -18.79 19.38
CA LYS A 739 -16.76 -19.54 18.49
C LYS A 739 -18.14 -19.77 19.13
N GLN A 740 -18.21 -19.92 20.46
CA GLN A 740 -19.47 -20.06 21.19
C GLN A 740 -20.30 -18.76 21.20
N GLU A 741 -19.64 -17.64 21.06
CA GLU A 741 -20.27 -16.31 21.09
C GLU A 741 -20.54 -15.74 19.69
N ALA A 742 -20.02 -16.40 18.65
CA ALA A 742 -20.10 -15.91 17.26
C ALA A 742 -21.55 -15.64 16.81
N GLY A 743 -22.51 -16.44 17.27
CA GLY A 743 -23.93 -16.25 16.99
C GLY A 743 -24.53 -14.90 17.42
N LYS A 744 -23.86 -14.19 18.36
CA LYS A 744 -24.27 -12.83 18.77
C LYS A 744 -24.07 -11.79 17.64
N TYR A 745 -23.33 -12.13 16.61
CA TYR A 745 -23.03 -11.24 15.49
C TYR A 745 -23.90 -11.52 14.26
N ASP A 746 -24.67 -12.61 14.24
CA ASP A 746 -25.63 -12.86 13.15
C ASP A 746 -26.72 -11.79 13.16
N GLY A 747 -27.02 -11.24 11.99
CA GLY A 747 -27.99 -10.17 11.80
C GLY A 747 -27.50 -8.78 12.24
N LYS A 748 -26.25 -8.63 12.72
CA LYS A 748 -25.74 -7.31 13.12
C LYS A 748 -25.42 -6.42 11.93
N TYR A 749 -25.77 -5.14 12.08
CA TYR A 749 -25.36 -4.08 11.19
C TYR A 749 -23.88 -3.74 11.42
N MET A 750 -23.11 -3.69 10.34
CA MET A 750 -21.68 -3.46 10.35
C MET A 750 -21.28 -2.55 9.19
N SER A 751 -20.09 -2.02 9.23
CA SER A 751 -19.48 -1.33 8.09
C SER A 751 -18.15 -1.98 7.70
N GLY A 752 -17.82 -1.90 6.43
CA GLY A 752 -16.57 -2.43 5.88
C GLY A 752 -16.28 -1.86 4.51
N SER A 753 -15.32 -2.45 3.80
CA SER A 753 -14.96 -2.07 2.44
C SER A 753 -15.46 -3.09 1.43
N TYR A 754 -15.67 -2.61 0.20
CA TYR A 754 -16.16 -3.40 -0.94
C TYR A 754 -15.21 -3.29 -2.11
N LEU A 755 -15.34 -4.23 -3.05
CA LEU A 755 -14.72 -4.11 -4.35
C LEU A 755 -15.43 -3.02 -5.17
N ARG A 756 -14.66 -2.43 -6.09
CA ARG A 756 -15.21 -1.56 -7.13
C ARG A 756 -16.29 -2.34 -7.88
N PRO A 757 -17.47 -1.76 -8.18
CA PRO A 757 -18.52 -2.45 -8.91
C PRO A 757 -18.11 -2.75 -10.36
N PHE A 758 -18.88 -3.56 -11.07
CA PHE A 758 -18.69 -3.79 -12.50
C PHE A 758 -18.43 -2.48 -13.23
N THR A 759 -17.26 -2.39 -13.87
CA THR A 759 -16.80 -1.16 -14.53
C THR A 759 -16.29 -1.46 -15.92
N VAL A 760 -16.83 -0.75 -16.91
CA VAL A 760 -16.33 -0.79 -18.30
C VAL A 760 -15.44 0.41 -18.54
N GLU A 761 -14.23 0.17 -19.04
CA GLU A 761 -13.25 1.19 -19.40
C GLU A 761 -12.94 1.12 -20.90
N PHE A 762 -12.84 2.27 -21.53
CA PHE A 762 -12.40 2.45 -22.90
C PHE A 762 -11.03 3.10 -22.93
N SER A 763 -10.18 2.67 -23.83
CA SER A 763 -8.86 3.27 -24.00
C SER A 763 -8.55 3.49 -25.48
N ALA A 764 -7.83 4.57 -25.77
CA ALA A 764 -7.28 4.87 -27.08
C ALA A 764 -5.82 5.34 -26.90
N GLY A 765 -4.91 4.82 -27.71
CA GLY A 765 -3.50 5.19 -27.71
C GLY A 765 -3.07 5.63 -29.11
N ILE A 766 -2.39 6.75 -29.20
CA ILE A 766 -1.80 7.27 -30.44
C ILE A 766 -0.30 7.39 -30.25
N LYS A 767 0.46 6.87 -31.23
CA LYS A 767 1.93 7.02 -31.33
C LYS A 767 2.25 7.80 -32.60
N PHE A 768 3.14 8.77 -32.51
CA PHE A 768 3.54 9.62 -33.65
C PHE A 768 4.99 10.06 -33.57
#